data_23aa198e7806df81c03c16f0b2097037
#
_entry.id   23aa198e7806df81c03c16f0b2097037
#
_cell.length_a   1.000
_cell.length_b   1.000
_cell.length_c   1.000
_cell.angle_alpha   90.00
_cell.angle_beta   90.00
_cell.angle_gamma   90.00
#
_symmetry.space_group_name_H-M   'P 1'
#
loop_
_entity.id
_entity.type
_entity.pdbx_description
1 polymer ?
#
loop_
_entity_poly.entity_id
_entity_poly.type
_entity_poly.pdbx_seq_one_letter_code
_entity_poly.pdbx_strand_id
1 'polypeptide(L)'
;MNFKRINNITGWVVCFIACTVYIMTMEASGSLWDCGEFASSAYKLQIPHPPGAPLFVLIGRLFMAPFGPAHAATGINLMSALASGFTILFLFWSITHFARKIVSADDKELTQDNIFSIMAAGVVGALAYTFSDSFWFSAVEGEVYALSSFFTAIVFWAMLKWEHNVTEEQKNGIKGHFTKADRWIILIFYLMGLSIGVHLLNLLAIPALVLIYYYKRYKVTKWGAFWAFVIGCGITGLVQKAVIQWSIKGAGNLDIFFVNSFKLPFFSGFAFFFVLMAALAYFGFKMANKNGWNFLKLGLWSFLFMLLGYSTYFTTLVRSSANPSVDMFNVDNPVNLVGYVSREQYGDWPILYGQDFTAEIQDTKITETYIKTDNGYEKNGRKVEYVFAPQDKHIFPRMWDMSNDQQHADYYASWAGINKDEQGRWDRSPTMAENIGFFMSYQVNWMYWRYFLWNFAGKQNDVQGVNMGNVRDGNWKTGIGFFDKIRLGDQNKLPDTLKNNKANNKLFALPFILGILGLMYQVKKDKRDAFVTGLLFFFTGFAIVIYLNQAGNQPRERDYAFVGSFYAFAIWIGLGVFYVRDLIMPYIKNIKTSNIIAGLLCLLAVPVLMASQEWNDHDRSKKLLAPDLATDYLESCAPNAIVISFGDNDTY
;
A
#
# COMPACT_ATOMS: atom_id res chain seq x y z
N MET A 1 -38.30 -1.35 3.17
CA MET A 1 -37.22 -2.15 2.50
C MET A 1 -36.10 -2.39 3.51
N ASN A 2 -35.52 -3.60 3.53
CA ASN A 2 -34.48 -3.94 4.50
C ASN A 2 -33.12 -3.38 4.01
N PHE A 3 -32.59 -2.36 4.69
CA PHE A 3 -31.29 -1.73 4.38
C PHE A 3 -30.18 -2.76 4.17
N LYS A 4 -30.04 -3.73 5.09
CA LYS A 4 -28.95 -4.73 5.04
C LYS A 4 -28.99 -5.54 3.74
N ARG A 5 -30.21 -5.95 3.30
CA ARG A 5 -30.38 -6.72 2.06
C ARG A 5 -29.99 -5.89 0.83
N ILE A 6 -30.48 -4.64 0.75
CA ILE A 6 -30.18 -3.75 -0.38
C ILE A 6 -28.71 -3.42 -0.43
N ASN A 7 -28.12 -3.04 0.71
CA ASN A 7 -26.69 -2.72 0.81
C ASN A 7 -25.80 -3.90 0.35
N ASN A 8 -26.17 -5.13 0.73
CA ASN A 8 -25.42 -6.31 0.29
C ASN A 8 -25.59 -6.54 -1.22
N ILE A 9 -26.82 -6.50 -1.75
CA ILE A 9 -27.07 -6.72 -3.18
C ILE A 9 -26.32 -5.66 -4.01
N THR A 10 -26.48 -4.38 -3.67
CA THR A 10 -25.80 -3.28 -4.39
C THR A 10 -24.28 -3.42 -4.32
N GLY A 11 -23.72 -3.76 -3.15
CA GLY A 11 -22.30 -3.99 -2.99
C GLY A 11 -21.77 -5.11 -3.90
N TRP A 12 -22.48 -6.24 -3.96
CA TRP A 12 -22.11 -7.34 -4.86
C TRP A 12 -22.26 -6.99 -6.34
N VAL A 13 -23.26 -6.18 -6.72
CA VAL A 13 -23.39 -5.67 -8.09
C VAL A 13 -22.20 -4.78 -8.45
N VAL A 14 -21.81 -3.86 -7.58
CA VAL A 14 -20.63 -2.99 -7.79
C VAL A 14 -19.33 -3.80 -7.89
N CYS A 15 -19.18 -4.80 -7.02
CA CYS A 15 -18.07 -5.75 -7.07
C CYS A 15 -18.01 -6.50 -8.42
N PHE A 16 -19.17 -7.01 -8.87
CA PHE A 16 -19.27 -7.72 -10.14
C PHE A 16 -18.89 -6.82 -11.32
N ILE A 17 -19.34 -5.56 -11.33
CA ILE A 17 -18.96 -4.58 -12.36
C ILE A 17 -17.44 -4.38 -12.35
N ALA A 18 -16.83 -4.14 -11.17
CA ALA A 18 -15.39 -3.95 -11.05
C ALA A 18 -14.59 -5.20 -11.50
N CYS A 19 -14.98 -6.39 -11.04
CA CYS A 19 -14.35 -7.64 -11.48
C CYS A 19 -14.46 -7.81 -13.01
N THR A 20 -15.62 -7.53 -13.60
CA THR A 20 -15.83 -7.65 -15.04
C THR A 20 -14.92 -6.69 -15.81
N VAL A 21 -14.85 -5.42 -15.39
CA VAL A 21 -13.96 -4.43 -15.99
C VAL A 21 -12.51 -4.90 -15.96
N TYR A 22 -12.01 -5.28 -14.78
CA TYR A 22 -10.62 -5.68 -14.63
C TYR A 22 -10.28 -6.98 -15.37
N ILE A 23 -11.17 -7.97 -15.39
CA ILE A 23 -10.96 -9.21 -16.16
C ILE A 23 -10.96 -8.93 -17.66
N MET A 24 -11.82 -8.02 -18.16
CA MET A 24 -11.85 -7.68 -19.57
C MET A 24 -10.64 -6.88 -20.02
N THR A 25 -10.00 -6.14 -19.13
CA THR A 25 -8.89 -5.23 -19.43
C THR A 25 -7.53 -5.73 -18.93
N MET A 26 -7.48 -6.86 -18.20
CA MET A 26 -6.23 -7.41 -17.68
C MET A 26 -5.27 -7.81 -18.80
N GLU A 27 -3.99 -7.74 -18.51
CA GLU A 27 -2.93 -8.11 -19.43
C GLU A 27 -3.03 -9.59 -19.84
N ALA A 28 -2.90 -9.86 -21.13
CA ALA A 28 -3.09 -11.20 -21.67
C ALA A 28 -1.99 -12.18 -21.22
N SER A 29 -0.79 -11.66 -20.94
CA SER A 29 0.39 -12.40 -20.55
C SER A 29 1.16 -11.70 -19.41
N GLY A 30 2.45 -11.92 -19.25
CA GLY A 30 3.29 -11.20 -18.29
C GLY A 30 3.48 -9.74 -18.66
N SER A 31 3.49 -8.88 -17.64
CA SER A 31 3.91 -7.50 -17.76
C SER A 31 5.42 -7.38 -17.55
N LEU A 32 5.99 -6.26 -17.97
CA LEU A 32 7.35 -5.86 -17.60
C LEU A 32 7.46 -5.54 -16.10
N TRP A 33 8.66 -5.25 -15.62
CA TRP A 33 9.01 -5.01 -14.22
C TRP A 33 8.87 -6.28 -13.36
N ASP A 34 8.55 -6.15 -12.10
CA ASP A 34 8.52 -7.24 -11.11
C ASP A 34 7.44 -8.31 -11.43
N CYS A 35 6.52 -8.04 -12.35
CA CYS A 35 5.46 -8.98 -12.73
C CYS A 35 6.00 -10.29 -13.29
N GLY A 36 7.06 -10.26 -14.08
CA GLY A 36 7.73 -11.46 -14.61
C GLY A 36 8.33 -12.31 -13.50
N GLU A 37 9.06 -11.68 -12.57
CA GLU A 37 9.63 -12.35 -11.40
C GLU A 37 8.55 -12.98 -10.52
N PHE A 38 7.48 -12.24 -10.21
CA PHE A 38 6.37 -12.77 -9.40
C PHE A 38 5.62 -13.89 -10.11
N ALA A 39 5.41 -13.79 -11.43
CA ALA A 39 4.75 -14.83 -12.20
C ALA A 39 5.59 -16.12 -12.22
N SER A 40 6.89 -16.03 -12.53
CA SER A 40 7.81 -17.19 -12.54
C SER A 40 7.97 -17.79 -11.15
N SER A 41 8.13 -16.93 -10.12
CA SER A 41 8.25 -17.36 -8.74
C SER A 41 6.98 -18.04 -8.22
N ALA A 42 5.80 -17.51 -8.54
CA ALA A 42 4.53 -18.13 -8.15
C ALA A 42 4.32 -19.46 -8.88
N TYR A 43 4.64 -19.54 -10.18
CA TYR A 43 4.44 -20.75 -10.96
C TYR A 43 5.25 -21.93 -10.42
N LYS A 44 6.52 -21.72 -10.04
CA LYS A 44 7.43 -22.77 -9.55
C LYS A 44 7.59 -22.78 -8.01
N LEU A 45 6.89 -21.91 -7.27
CA LEU A 45 7.06 -21.67 -5.83
C LEU A 45 8.54 -21.39 -5.50
N GLN A 46 9.10 -20.39 -6.16
CA GLN A 46 10.46 -19.89 -5.97
C GLN A 46 10.50 -18.74 -4.95
N ILE A 47 11.69 -18.21 -4.72
CA ILE A 47 11.91 -17.14 -3.73
C ILE A 47 12.36 -15.88 -4.47
N PRO A 48 11.42 -14.92 -4.67
CA PRO A 48 11.72 -13.64 -5.32
C PRO A 48 12.54 -12.72 -4.41
N HIS A 49 12.90 -11.54 -4.93
CA HIS A 49 13.66 -10.52 -4.20
C HIS A 49 13.06 -10.17 -2.82
N PRO A 50 13.90 -9.78 -1.84
CA PRO A 50 13.43 -9.42 -0.49
C PRO A 50 12.43 -8.26 -0.48
N PRO A 51 11.37 -8.38 0.34
CA PRO A 51 11.08 -9.41 1.34
C PRO A 51 10.26 -10.61 0.84
N GLY A 52 10.09 -10.81 -0.47
CA GLY A 52 9.65 -12.05 -1.08
C GLY A 52 8.16 -12.33 -1.23
N ALA A 53 7.29 -11.57 -0.61
CA ALA A 53 5.83 -11.69 -0.70
C ALA A 53 5.27 -13.15 -0.67
N PRO A 54 5.60 -13.99 0.35
CA PRO A 54 5.31 -15.43 0.31
C PRO A 54 3.83 -15.76 0.18
N LEU A 55 2.93 -14.99 0.78
CA LEU A 55 1.49 -15.22 0.63
C LEU A 55 1.02 -14.91 -0.79
N PHE A 56 1.56 -13.86 -1.42
CA PHE A 56 1.27 -13.53 -2.81
C PHE A 56 1.68 -14.68 -3.73
N VAL A 57 2.88 -15.22 -3.56
CA VAL A 57 3.41 -16.35 -4.31
C VAL A 57 2.53 -17.59 -4.14
N LEU A 58 2.11 -17.91 -2.91
CA LEU A 58 1.23 -19.05 -2.63
C LEU A 58 -0.14 -18.92 -3.29
N ILE A 59 -0.80 -17.76 -3.15
CA ILE A 59 -2.11 -17.52 -3.76
C ILE A 59 -1.98 -17.48 -5.28
N GLY A 60 -0.93 -16.82 -5.81
CA GLY A 60 -0.61 -16.80 -7.22
C GLY A 60 -0.51 -18.21 -7.81
N ARG A 61 0.20 -19.11 -7.13
CA ARG A 61 0.30 -20.52 -7.55
C ARG A 61 -1.08 -21.20 -7.65
N LEU A 62 -1.97 -20.96 -6.71
CA LEU A 62 -3.32 -21.52 -6.74
C LEU A 62 -4.12 -21.02 -7.96
N PHE A 63 -4.01 -19.74 -8.26
CA PHE A 63 -4.69 -19.14 -9.42
C PHE A 63 -4.08 -19.60 -10.75
N MET A 64 -2.78 -19.83 -10.80
CA MET A 64 -2.08 -20.29 -12.00
C MET A 64 -2.32 -21.78 -12.32
N ALA A 65 -2.60 -22.60 -11.32
CA ALA A 65 -2.73 -24.04 -11.46
C ALA A 65 -3.72 -24.49 -12.57
N PRO A 66 -4.87 -23.85 -12.76
CA PRO A 66 -5.82 -24.24 -13.81
C PRO A 66 -5.36 -23.89 -15.25
N PHE A 67 -4.42 -22.95 -15.42
CA PHE A 67 -4.08 -22.36 -16.71
C PHE A 67 -2.91 -23.08 -17.41
N GLY A 68 -2.14 -23.88 -16.69
CA GLY A 68 -0.93 -24.52 -17.21
C GLY A 68 0.22 -23.52 -17.48
N PRO A 69 1.38 -24.00 -17.99
CA PRO A 69 2.57 -23.16 -18.12
C PRO A 69 2.41 -22.02 -19.14
N ALA A 70 1.77 -22.28 -20.28
CA ALA A 70 1.63 -21.29 -21.36
C ALA A 70 0.77 -20.07 -20.97
N HIS A 71 -0.15 -20.23 -20.03
CA HIS A 71 -1.09 -19.17 -19.60
C HIS A 71 -0.98 -18.88 -18.09
N ALA A 72 0.14 -19.22 -17.47
CA ALA A 72 0.34 -19.02 -16.04
C ALA A 72 0.20 -17.55 -15.63
N ALA A 73 0.76 -16.63 -16.42
CA ALA A 73 0.65 -15.19 -16.20
C ALA A 73 -0.81 -14.70 -16.21
N THR A 74 -1.67 -15.24 -17.05
CA THR A 74 -3.12 -14.94 -17.04
C THR A 74 -3.76 -15.29 -15.69
N GLY A 75 -3.31 -16.40 -15.06
CA GLY A 75 -3.80 -16.81 -13.73
C GLY A 75 -3.46 -15.81 -12.64
N ILE A 76 -2.24 -15.29 -12.60
CA ILE A 76 -1.84 -14.30 -11.58
C ILE A 76 -2.49 -12.93 -11.84
N ASN A 77 -2.67 -12.53 -13.11
CA ASN A 77 -3.40 -11.32 -13.47
C ASN A 77 -4.88 -11.43 -13.04
N LEU A 78 -5.51 -12.60 -13.22
CA LEU A 78 -6.86 -12.86 -12.72
C LEU A 78 -6.95 -12.75 -11.21
N MET A 79 -5.95 -13.21 -10.45
CA MET A 79 -5.89 -13.02 -9.00
C MET A 79 -5.91 -11.52 -8.64
N SER A 80 -5.11 -10.71 -9.32
CA SER A 80 -5.05 -9.25 -9.11
C SER A 80 -6.38 -8.57 -9.45
N ALA A 81 -7.01 -8.94 -10.57
CA ALA A 81 -8.31 -8.44 -11.00
C ALA A 81 -9.41 -8.71 -9.97
N LEU A 82 -9.47 -9.95 -9.46
CA LEU A 82 -10.45 -10.33 -8.44
C LEU A 82 -10.17 -9.67 -7.08
N ALA A 83 -8.91 -9.63 -6.63
CA ALA A 83 -8.53 -8.93 -5.40
C ALA A 83 -8.94 -7.46 -5.44
N SER A 84 -8.74 -6.81 -6.59
CA SER A 84 -9.15 -5.42 -6.82
C SER A 84 -10.69 -5.27 -6.81
N GLY A 85 -11.42 -6.17 -7.45
CA GLY A 85 -12.89 -6.15 -7.40
C GLY A 85 -13.44 -6.33 -5.96
N PHE A 86 -12.83 -7.19 -5.15
CA PHE A 86 -13.17 -7.29 -3.73
C PHE A 86 -12.76 -6.06 -2.92
N THR A 87 -11.68 -5.37 -3.28
CA THR A 87 -11.33 -4.06 -2.70
C THR A 87 -12.47 -3.07 -2.89
N ILE A 88 -13.07 -3.02 -4.08
CA ILE A 88 -14.22 -2.17 -4.38
C ILE A 88 -15.46 -2.54 -3.54
N LEU A 89 -15.70 -3.83 -3.30
CA LEU A 89 -16.78 -4.29 -2.42
C LEU A 89 -16.63 -3.72 -1.00
N PHE A 90 -15.43 -3.83 -0.42
CA PHE A 90 -15.16 -3.33 0.93
C PHE A 90 -15.15 -1.81 0.99
N LEU A 91 -14.73 -1.13 -0.07
CA LEU A 91 -14.85 0.32 -0.20
C LEU A 91 -16.33 0.75 -0.21
N PHE A 92 -17.16 0.11 -1.03
CA PHE A 92 -18.59 0.37 -1.07
C PHE A 92 -19.21 0.25 0.33
N TRP A 93 -18.95 -0.85 1.04
CA TRP A 93 -19.48 -1.04 2.39
C TRP A 93 -18.90 -0.04 3.42
N SER A 94 -17.68 0.43 3.24
CA SER A 94 -17.09 1.47 4.09
C SER A 94 -17.77 2.83 3.86
N ILE A 95 -18.00 3.20 2.60
CA ILE A 95 -18.73 4.44 2.25
C ILE A 95 -20.15 4.39 2.81
N THR A 96 -20.88 3.29 2.59
CA THR A 96 -22.27 3.16 3.07
C THR A 96 -22.34 3.12 4.59
N HIS A 97 -21.31 2.65 5.30
CA HIS A 97 -21.21 2.73 6.75
C HIS A 97 -21.17 4.19 7.22
N PHE A 98 -20.26 5.01 6.68
CA PHE A 98 -20.18 6.44 7.02
C PHE A 98 -21.43 7.21 6.59
N ALA A 99 -21.92 6.96 5.38
CA ALA A 99 -23.14 7.56 4.87
C ALA A 99 -24.34 7.27 5.79
N ARG A 100 -24.48 6.03 6.27
CA ARG A 100 -25.51 5.64 7.23
C ARG A 100 -25.39 6.39 8.55
N LYS A 101 -24.19 6.50 9.12
CA LYS A 101 -23.95 7.24 10.38
C LYS A 101 -24.37 8.71 10.24
N ILE A 102 -24.04 9.34 9.11
CA ILE A 102 -24.39 10.74 8.83
C ILE A 102 -25.92 10.93 8.74
N VAL A 103 -26.61 9.99 8.07
CA VAL A 103 -28.05 10.11 7.83
C VAL A 103 -28.88 9.68 9.03
N SER A 104 -28.43 8.69 9.82
CA SER A 104 -29.13 8.14 10.98
C SER A 104 -28.60 8.65 12.33
N ALA A 105 -27.99 9.84 12.36
CA ALA A 105 -27.38 10.40 13.56
C ALA A 105 -28.30 10.47 14.79
N ASP A 106 -29.62 10.47 14.59
CA ASP A 106 -30.64 10.54 15.65
C ASP A 106 -31.33 9.20 15.96
N ASP A 107 -30.73 8.05 15.62
CA ASP A 107 -31.31 6.68 15.79
C ASP A 107 -32.70 6.50 15.12
N LYS A 108 -33.07 7.35 14.16
CA LYS A 108 -34.32 7.25 13.41
C LYS A 108 -34.28 6.09 12.42
N GLU A 109 -35.41 5.44 12.20
CA GLU A 109 -35.53 4.45 11.14
C GLU A 109 -35.18 5.05 9.77
N LEU A 110 -34.40 4.31 8.98
CA LEU A 110 -34.01 4.74 7.65
C LEU A 110 -35.22 4.71 6.72
N THR A 111 -35.58 5.88 6.19
CA THR A 111 -36.58 5.98 5.11
C THR A 111 -36.06 5.37 3.81
N GLN A 112 -36.94 5.08 2.86
CA GLN A 112 -36.54 4.58 1.53
C GLN A 112 -35.65 5.59 0.81
N ASP A 113 -35.92 6.89 0.94
CA ASP A 113 -35.14 7.96 0.34
C ASP A 113 -33.73 8.05 0.93
N ASN A 114 -33.60 7.79 2.24
CA ASN A 114 -32.31 7.69 2.91
C ASN A 114 -31.50 6.48 2.42
N ILE A 115 -32.14 5.32 2.26
CA ILE A 115 -31.48 4.12 1.73
C ILE A 115 -30.98 4.39 0.31
N PHE A 116 -31.78 5.01 -0.55
CA PHE A 116 -31.38 5.34 -1.91
C PHE A 116 -30.14 6.26 -1.94
N SER A 117 -30.14 7.35 -1.17
CA SER A 117 -28.99 8.28 -1.14
C SER A 117 -27.71 7.64 -0.59
N ILE A 118 -27.84 6.73 0.41
CA ILE A 118 -26.71 5.96 0.91
C ILE A 118 -26.14 5.03 -0.18
N MET A 119 -27.03 4.34 -0.93
CA MET A 119 -26.59 3.47 -2.02
C MET A 119 -25.94 4.28 -3.15
N ALA A 120 -26.51 5.44 -3.53
CA ALA A 120 -25.94 6.31 -4.52
C ALA A 120 -24.53 6.80 -4.12
N ALA A 121 -24.34 7.21 -2.88
CA ALA A 121 -23.03 7.58 -2.33
C ALA A 121 -22.02 6.41 -2.44
N GLY A 122 -22.43 5.21 -2.03
CA GLY A 122 -21.60 4.00 -2.13
C GLY A 122 -21.20 3.67 -3.56
N VAL A 123 -22.16 3.70 -4.51
CA VAL A 123 -21.92 3.40 -5.92
C VAL A 123 -20.99 4.42 -6.56
N VAL A 124 -21.23 5.73 -6.37
CA VAL A 124 -20.42 6.79 -6.97
C VAL A 124 -18.98 6.72 -6.46
N GLY A 125 -18.76 6.62 -5.13
CA GLY A 125 -17.40 6.58 -4.59
C GLY A 125 -16.66 5.28 -4.94
N ALA A 126 -17.31 4.13 -4.87
CA ALA A 126 -16.69 2.85 -5.20
C ALA A 126 -16.33 2.75 -6.69
N LEU A 127 -17.23 3.17 -7.60
CA LEU A 127 -16.95 3.16 -9.03
C LEU A 127 -15.95 4.26 -9.44
N ALA A 128 -15.90 5.40 -8.75
CA ALA A 128 -14.85 6.39 -8.97
C ALA A 128 -13.46 5.81 -8.70
N TYR A 129 -13.30 5.00 -7.65
CA TYR A 129 -12.05 4.32 -7.37
C TYR A 129 -11.80 3.15 -8.34
N THR A 130 -12.85 2.47 -8.82
CA THR A 130 -12.73 1.42 -9.84
C THR A 130 -12.05 1.93 -11.10
N PHE A 131 -12.39 3.14 -11.51
CA PHE A 131 -11.89 3.77 -12.74
C PHE A 131 -10.79 4.82 -12.49
N SER A 132 -10.14 4.81 -11.30
CA SER A 132 -8.98 5.66 -11.06
C SER A 132 -7.72 5.06 -11.70
N ASP A 133 -6.92 5.90 -12.34
CA ASP A 133 -5.73 5.54 -13.13
C ASP A 133 -4.82 4.53 -12.40
N SER A 134 -4.23 4.92 -11.28
CA SER A 134 -3.23 4.09 -10.56
C SER A 134 -3.80 2.78 -10.00
N PHE A 135 -5.07 2.77 -9.58
CA PHE A 135 -5.67 1.55 -9.04
C PHE A 135 -6.05 0.57 -10.15
N TRP A 136 -6.61 1.08 -11.26
CA TRP A 136 -6.93 0.23 -12.42
C TRP A 136 -5.65 -0.37 -13.01
N PHE A 137 -4.58 0.43 -13.12
CA PHE A 137 -3.28 -0.06 -13.56
C PHE A 137 -2.82 -1.27 -12.72
N SER A 138 -2.87 -1.15 -11.38
CA SER A 138 -2.49 -2.24 -10.47
C SER A 138 -3.44 -3.45 -10.52
N ALA A 139 -4.70 -3.27 -10.92
CA ALA A 139 -5.70 -4.32 -10.96
C ALA A 139 -5.52 -5.29 -12.14
N VAL A 140 -4.85 -4.87 -13.22
CA VAL A 140 -4.77 -5.61 -14.49
C VAL A 140 -3.47 -6.35 -14.71
N GLU A 141 -2.56 -6.32 -13.73
CA GLU A 141 -1.24 -6.99 -13.80
C GLU A 141 -0.93 -7.82 -12.55
N GLY A 142 -0.02 -8.79 -12.70
CA GLY A 142 0.33 -9.75 -11.65
C GLY A 142 1.33 -9.23 -10.64
N GLU A 143 1.00 -8.13 -9.92
CA GLU A 143 1.84 -7.52 -8.90
C GLU A 143 1.18 -7.45 -7.52
N VAL A 144 1.99 -7.22 -6.49
CA VAL A 144 1.56 -7.27 -5.07
C VAL A 144 0.56 -6.20 -4.67
N TYR A 145 0.45 -5.09 -5.42
CA TYR A 145 -0.32 -3.90 -5.01
C TYR A 145 -1.83 -4.12 -5.01
N ALA A 146 -2.35 -4.92 -5.94
CA ALA A 146 -3.76 -5.29 -5.97
C ALA A 146 -4.18 -6.05 -4.70
N LEU A 147 -3.41 -7.08 -4.33
CA LEU A 147 -3.69 -7.88 -3.14
C LEU A 147 -3.41 -7.09 -1.85
N SER A 148 -2.41 -6.21 -1.84
CA SER A 148 -2.13 -5.28 -0.72
C SER A 148 -3.31 -4.33 -0.49
N SER A 149 -3.88 -3.77 -1.54
CA SER A 149 -5.06 -2.90 -1.48
C SER A 149 -6.28 -3.64 -0.94
N PHE A 150 -6.47 -4.91 -1.33
CA PHE A 150 -7.50 -5.76 -0.77
C PHE A 150 -7.36 -5.94 0.74
N PHE A 151 -6.14 -6.22 1.24
CA PHE A 151 -5.91 -6.32 2.69
C PHE A 151 -6.17 -5.00 3.42
N THR A 152 -5.79 -3.87 2.84
CA THR A 152 -6.09 -2.56 3.42
C THR A 152 -7.60 -2.33 3.51
N ALA A 153 -8.33 -2.62 2.45
CA ALA A 153 -9.79 -2.42 2.39
C ALA A 153 -10.55 -3.34 3.36
N ILE A 154 -10.22 -4.64 3.41
CA ILE A 154 -10.89 -5.59 4.31
C ILE A 154 -10.58 -5.28 5.78
N VAL A 155 -9.35 -4.89 6.12
CA VAL A 155 -8.96 -4.50 7.48
C VAL A 155 -9.71 -3.25 7.92
N PHE A 156 -9.75 -2.22 7.09
CA PHE A 156 -10.49 -1.00 7.39
C PHE A 156 -11.99 -1.27 7.56
N TRP A 157 -12.60 -2.01 6.63
CA TRP A 157 -13.99 -2.43 6.74
C TRP A 157 -14.26 -3.29 7.99
N ALA A 158 -13.38 -4.23 8.34
CA ALA A 158 -13.51 -5.05 9.53
C ALA A 158 -13.52 -4.18 10.81
N MET A 159 -12.73 -3.10 10.83
CA MET A 159 -12.74 -2.14 11.92
C MET A 159 -14.06 -1.37 12.02
N LEU A 160 -14.64 -0.98 10.89
CA LEU A 160 -15.98 -0.36 10.88
C LEU A 160 -17.07 -1.37 11.33
N LYS A 161 -16.91 -2.65 11.02
CA LYS A 161 -17.78 -3.72 11.56
C LYS A 161 -17.63 -3.89 13.07
N TRP A 162 -16.38 -3.86 13.56
CA TRP A 162 -16.13 -3.84 14.99
C TRP A 162 -16.81 -2.65 15.66
N GLU A 163 -16.64 -1.44 15.11
CA GLU A 163 -17.29 -0.22 15.61
C GLU A 163 -18.81 -0.36 15.72
N HIS A 164 -19.44 -0.87 14.67
CA HIS A 164 -20.88 -1.12 14.65
C HIS A 164 -21.30 -2.12 15.73
N ASN A 165 -20.60 -3.26 15.83
CA ASN A 165 -20.93 -4.31 16.81
C ASN A 165 -20.75 -3.84 18.25
N VAL A 166 -19.69 -3.05 18.54
CA VAL A 166 -19.50 -2.43 19.86
C VAL A 166 -20.65 -1.47 20.17
N THR A 167 -21.12 -0.69 19.19
CA THR A 167 -22.24 0.22 19.38
C THR A 167 -23.51 -0.55 19.78
N GLU A 168 -23.80 -1.67 19.11
CA GLU A 168 -24.95 -2.54 19.45
C GLU A 168 -24.79 -3.21 20.83
N GLU A 169 -23.58 -3.67 21.17
CA GLU A 169 -23.30 -4.18 22.52
C GLU A 169 -23.52 -3.12 23.60
N GLN A 170 -23.07 -1.88 23.37
CA GLN A 170 -23.25 -0.78 24.31
C GLN A 170 -24.73 -0.41 24.51
N LYS A 171 -25.54 -0.44 23.44
CA LYS A 171 -27.02 -0.27 23.53
C LYS A 171 -27.66 -1.35 24.40
N ASN A 172 -27.12 -2.57 24.35
CA ASN A 172 -27.59 -3.68 25.18
C ASN A 172 -26.92 -3.74 26.59
N GLY A 173 -26.24 -2.67 27.01
CA GLY A 173 -25.64 -2.56 28.35
C GLY A 173 -24.31 -3.30 28.51
N ILE A 174 -23.74 -3.92 27.46
CA ILE A 174 -22.47 -4.62 27.51
C ILE A 174 -21.34 -3.61 27.37
N LYS A 175 -20.48 -3.54 28.38
CA LYS A 175 -19.34 -2.59 28.45
C LYS A 175 -18.04 -3.35 28.73
N GLY A 176 -16.89 -2.70 28.50
CA GLY A 176 -15.56 -3.23 28.78
C GLY A 176 -14.84 -3.78 27.56
N HIS A 177 -13.76 -4.53 27.80
CA HIS A 177 -12.89 -5.12 26.79
C HIS A 177 -13.09 -6.64 26.74
N PHE A 178 -12.71 -7.27 25.64
CA PHE A 178 -12.82 -8.68 25.35
C PHE A 178 -14.28 -9.18 25.31
N THR A 179 -15.11 -8.40 24.60
CA THR A 179 -16.50 -8.73 24.29
C THR A 179 -16.63 -9.55 23.00
N LYS A 180 -17.86 -9.96 22.63
CA LYS A 180 -18.08 -10.67 21.36
C LYS A 180 -17.65 -9.83 20.12
N ALA A 181 -17.77 -8.50 20.20
CA ALA A 181 -17.31 -7.62 19.13
C ALA A 181 -15.79 -7.68 18.94
N ASP A 182 -15.01 -7.88 20.01
CA ASP A 182 -13.55 -7.80 19.95
C ASP A 182 -12.90 -8.95 19.14
N ARG A 183 -13.67 -9.99 18.77
CA ARG A 183 -13.20 -11.00 17.78
C ARG A 183 -12.83 -10.37 16.42
N TRP A 184 -13.43 -9.23 16.07
CA TRP A 184 -13.05 -8.49 14.87
C TRP A 184 -11.65 -7.90 14.98
N ILE A 185 -11.25 -7.45 16.17
CA ILE A 185 -9.87 -6.98 16.42
C ILE A 185 -8.88 -8.13 16.21
N ILE A 186 -9.18 -9.32 16.75
CA ILE A 186 -8.33 -10.50 16.55
C ILE A 186 -8.22 -10.85 15.06
N LEU A 187 -9.34 -10.83 14.34
CA LEU A 187 -9.35 -11.04 12.88
C LEU A 187 -8.51 -9.98 12.14
N ILE A 188 -8.61 -8.69 12.53
CA ILE A 188 -7.82 -7.60 11.95
C ILE A 188 -6.34 -7.89 12.11
N PHE A 189 -5.88 -8.29 13.29
CA PHE A 189 -4.48 -8.61 13.52
C PHE A 189 -4.01 -9.85 12.73
N TYR A 190 -4.89 -10.85 12.57
CA TYR A 190 -4.61 -11.99 11.69
C TYR A 190 -4.44 -11.56 10.23
N LEU A 191 -5.37 -10.75 9.72
CA LEU A 191 -5.30 -10.21 8.36
C LEU A 191 -4.07 -9.32 8.15
N MET A 192 -3.68 -8.54 9.16
CA MET A 192 -2.44 -7.77 9.13
C MET A 192 -1.21 -8.69 9.08
N GLY A 193 -1.20 -9.77 9.86
CA GLY A 193 -0.14 -10.78 9.79
C GLY A 193 -0.03 -11.42 8.40
N LEU A 194 -1.14 -11.78 7.79
CA LEU A 194 -1.19 -12.27 6.41
C LEU A 194 -0.69 -11.22 5.40
N SER A 195 -1.09 -9.96 5.57
CA SER A 195 -0.70 -8.89 4.66
C SER A 195 0.80 -8.59 4.65
N ILE A 196 1.52 -8.88 5.75
CA ILE A 196 2.98 -8.80 5.80
C ILE A 196 3.60 -9.74 4.75
N GLY A 197 2.99 -10.91 4.53
CA GLY A 197 3.37 -11.86 3.48
C GLY A 197 2.96 -11.44 2.06
N VAL A 198 2.43 -10.22 1.88
CA VAL A 198 2.14 -9.59 0.58
C VAL A 198 2.90 -8.28 0.45
N HIS A 199 2.56 -7.29 1.30
CA HIS A 199 3.21 -5.99 1.29
C HIS A 199 2.95 -5.23 2.61
N LEU A 200 3.94 -4.42 3.07
CA LEU A 200 3.88 -3.74 4.36
C LEU A 200 2.97 -2.51 4.42
N LEU A 201 2.49 -2.00 3.30
CA LEU A 201 1.69 -0.77 3.23
C LEU A 201 0.41 -0.82 4.09
N ASN A 202 -0.18 -2.00 4.28
CA ASN A 202 -1.37 -2.17 5.11
C ASN A 202 -1.15 -1.76 6.57
N LEU A 203 0.08 -1.89 7.11
CA LEU A 203 0.39 -1.51 8.48
C LEU A 203 0.19 0.00 8.75
N LEU A 204 0.22 0.81 7.70
CA LEU A 204 -0.01 2.26 7.80
C LEU A 204 -1.47 2.63 8.14
N ALA A 205 -2.40 1.69 8.08
CA ALA A 205 -3.77 1.89 8.55
C ALA A 205 -3.89 1.86 10.09
N ILE A 206 -2.90 1.31 10.82
CA ILE A 206 -2.96 1.10 12.29
C ILE A 206 -3.32 2.37 13.06
N PRO A 207 -2.72 3.55 12.81
CA PRO A 207 -3.07 4.75 13.58
C PRO A 207 -4.55 5.15 13.46
N ALA A 208 -5.14 5.01 12.27
CA ALA A 208 -6.57 5.25 12.06
C ALA A 208 -7.44 4.24 12.84
N LEU A 209 -7.05 2.96 12.83
CA LEU A 209 -7.77 1.90 13.55
C LEU A 209 -7.72 2.10 15.07
N VAL A 210 -6.56 2.46 15.62
CA VAL A 210 -6.41 2.76 17.06
C VAL A 210 -7.28 3.96 17.47
N LEU A 211 -7.42 4.95 16.60
CA LEU A 211 -8.28 6.09 16.87
C LEU A 211 -9.77 5.71 16.91
N ILE A 212 -10.23 4.84 15.99
CA ILE A 212 -11.59 4.29 16.03
C ILE A 212 -11.82 3.54 17.34
N TYR A 213 -10.82 2.72 17.76
CA TYR A 213 -10.88 2.00 19.03
C TYR A 213 -11.02 2.95 20.20
N TYR A 214 -10.20 4.00 20.26
CA TYR A 214 -10.25 5.03 21.30
C TYR A 214 -11.63 5.71 21.35
N TYR A 215 -12.17 6.13 20.21
CA TYR A 215 -13.47 6.83 20.16
C TYR A 215 -14.64 5.97 20.66
N LYS A 216 -14.54 4.65 20.58
CA LYS A 216 -15.59 3.73 21.01
C LYS A 216 -15.45 3.23 22.44
N ARG A 217 -14.25 3.08 22.95
CA ARG A 217 -14.01 2.46 24.26
C ARG A 217 -13.72 3.46 25.37
N TYR A 218 -13.38 4.73 25.03
CA TYR A 218 -12.96 5.72 26.01
C TYR A 218 -13.75 7.03 25.89
N LYS A 219 -13.71 7.85 26.96
CA LYS A 219 -14.23 9.22 26.93
C LYS A 219 -13.36 10.07 26.01
N VAL A 220 -13.96 10.62 24.96
CA VAL A 220 -13.23 11.37 23.93
C VAL A 220 -12.81 12.74 24.44
N THR A 221 -11.51 13.02 24.44
CA THR A 221 -10.91 14.32 24.70
C THR A 221 -9.87 14.64 23.61
N LYS A 222 -9.50 15.91 23.42
CA LYS A 222 -8.46 16.29 22.45
C LYS A 222 -7.12 15.64 22.76
N TRP A 223 -6.69 15.66 24.01
CA TRP A 223 -5.44 15.02 24.47
C TRP A 223 -5.50 13.49 24.38
N GLY A 224 -6.66 12.90 24.68
CA GLY A 224 -6.84 11.46 24.52
C GLY A 224 -6.76 11.02 23.05
N ALA A 225 -7.31 11.81 22.12
CA ALA A 225 -7.18 11.54 20.68
C ALA A 225 -5.71 11.68 20.21
N PHE A 226 -5.00 12.70 20.70
CA PHE A 226 -3.57 12.85 20.41
C PHE A 226 -2.76 11.65 20.91
N TRP A 227 -2.97 11.22 22.16
CA TRP A 227 -2.26 10.05 22.68
C TRP A 227 -2.66 8.75 22.00
N ALA A 228 -3.93 8.58 21.61
CA ALA A 228 -4.35 7.43 20.80
C ALA A 228 -3.63 7.39 19.45
N PHE A 229 -3.45 8.54 18.81
CA PHE A 229 -2.65 8.68 17.60
C PHE A 229 -1.18 8.28 17.84
N VAL A 230 -0.53 8.81 18.88
CA VAL A 230 0.86 8.47 19.24
C VAL A 230 1.00 6.97 19.52
N ILE A 231 0.05 6.38 20.26
CA ILE A 231 0.01 4.93 20.51
C ILE A 231 -0.14 4.16 19.20
N GLY A 232 -0.98 4.63 18.28
CA GLY A 232 -1.13 4.01 16.96
C GLY A 232 0.18 3.99 16.16
N CYS A 233 0.91 5.11 16.14
CA CYS A 233 2.24 5.17 15.54
C CYS A 233 3.24 4.24 16.26
N GLY A 234 3.19 4.20 17.59
CA GLY A 234 4.00 3.28 18.42
C GLY A 234 3.72 1.80 18.13
N ILE A 235 2.44 1.43 17.96
CA ILE A 235 2.04 0.06 17.58
C ILE A 235 2.55 -0.27 16.17
N THR A 236 2.46 0.65 15.21
CA THR A 236 3.02 0.45 13.86
C THR A 236 4.51 0.17 13.92
N GLY A 237 5.27 0.98 14.67
CA GLY A 237 6.71 0.77 14.89
C GLY A 237 7.02 -0.54 15.62
N LEU A 238 6.20 -0.91 16.62
CA LEU A 238 6.35 -2.16 17.35
C LEU A 238 6.12 -3.38 16.44
N VAL A 239 5.09 -3.35 15.59
CA VAL A 239 4.84 -4.42 14.62
C VAL A 239 6.03 -4.54 13.66
N GLN A 240 6.51 -3.43 13.11
CA GLN A 240 7.65 -3.41 12.20
C GLN A 240 8.93 -3.98 12.84
N LYS A 241 9.22 -3.61 14.07
CA LYS A 241 10.48 -4.01 14.75
C LYS A 241 10.33 -5.32 15.50
N ALA A 242 9.31 -5.47 16.35
CA ALA A 242 9.20 -6.64 17.23
C ALA A 242 8.60 -7.86 16.52
N VAL A 243 7.51 -7.66 15.75
CA VAL A 243 6.86 -8.80 15.06
C VAL A 243 7.68 -9.23 13.85
N ILE A 244 8.05 -8.30 12.96
CA ILE A 244 8.68 -8.64 11.69
C ILE A 244 10.17 -8.95 11.89
N GLN A 245 10.93 -8.07 12.55
CA GLN A 245 12.39 -8.21 12.61
C GLN A 245 12.88 -8.99 13.83
N TRP A 246 12.50 -8.58 15.05
CA TRP A 246 13.06 -9.15 16.26
C TRP A 246 12.60 -10.59 16.54
N SER A 247 11.38 -10.97 16.13
CA SER A 247 10.91 -12.34 16.29
C SER A 247 11.79 -13.33 15.52
N ILE A 248 12.11 -13.01 14.26
CA ILE A 248 12.97 -13.85 13.44
C ILE A 248 14.43 -13.77 13.89
N LYS A 249 14.93 -12.56 14.23
CA LYS A 249 16.29 -12.38 14.75
C LYS A 249 16.51 -13.13 16.08
N GLY A 250 15.54 -13.09 16.98
CA GLY A 250 15.58 -13.85 18.23
C GLY A 250 15.61 -15.36 17.99
N ALA A 251 14.79 -15.84 17.07
CA ALA A 251 14.77 -17.24 16.68
C ALA A 251 16.09 -17.68 16.02
N GLY A 252 16.66 -16.85 15.11
CA GLY A 252 17.96 -17.10 14.49
C GLY A 252 19.12 -17.13 15.48
N ASN A 253 19.15 -16.18 16.43
CA ASN A 253 20.20 -16.15 17.46
C ASN A 253 20.14 -17.36 18.39
N LEU A 254 18.94 -17.83 18.75
CA LEU A 254 18.79 -19.06 19.52
C LEU A 254 19.21 -20.28 18.72
N ASP A 255 18.96 -20.30 17.40
CA ASP A 255 19.41 -21.40 16.57
C ASP A 255 20.94 -21.48 16.49
N ILE A 256 21.62 -20.34 16.30
CA ILE A 256 23.08 -20.25 16.39
C ILE A 256 23.57 -20.81 17.73
N PHE A 257 22.97 -20.39 18.84
CA PHE A 257 23.36 -20.82 20.19
C PHE A 257 23.16 -22.31 20.36
N PHE A 258 22.03 -22.90 19.98
CA PHE A 258 21.72 -24.32 20.13
C PHE A 258 22.61 -25.20 19.24
N VAL A 259 22.80 -24.83 17.98
CA VAL A 259 23.63 -25.58 17.04
C VAL A 259 25.10 -25.54 17.46
N ASN A 260 25.62 -24.33 17.76
CA ASN A 260 27.05 -24.19 18.03
C ASN A 260 27.46 -24.65 19.41
N SER A 261 26.64 -24.39 20.45
CA SER A 261 27.00 -24.70 21.83
C SER A 261 26.60 -26.13 22.25
N PHE A 262 25.43 -26.59 21.86
CA PHE A 262 24.92 -27.91 22.22
C PHE A 262 25.03 -28.96 21.12
N LYS A 263 25.53 -28.59 19.92
CA LYS A 263 25.65 -29.48 18.77
C LYS A 263 24.32 -30.12 18.35
N LEU A 264 23.23 -29.41 18.57
CA LEU A 264 21.90 -29.83 18.16
C LEU A 264 21.68 -29.58 16.65
N PRO A 265 20.74 -30.27 16.01
CA PRO A 265 20.43 -30.04 14.60
C PRO A 265 20.00 -28.59 14.32
N PHE A 266 20.22 -28.13 13.09
CA PHE A 266 19.68 -26.87 12.61
C PHE A 266 18.18 -26.78 12.87
N PHE A 267 17.66 -25.58 13.09
CA PHE A 267 16.28 -25.26 13.47
C PHE A 267 15.88 -25.66 14.90
N SER A 268 16.74 -26.26 15.71
CA SER A 268 16.42 -26.62 17.10
C SER A 268 16.18 -25.40 17.97
N GLY A 269 17.04 -24.38 17.89
CA GLY A 269 16.88 -23.11 18.61
C GLY A 269 15.74 -22.27 18.04
N PHE A 270 15.52 -22.32 16.75
CA PHE A 270 14.38 -21.68 16.08
C PHE A 270 13.05 -22.27 16.60
N ALA A 271 12.91 -23.58 16.63
CA ALA A 271 11.73 -24.24 17.18
C ALA A 271 11.54 -23.92 18.68
N PHE A 272 12.63 -23.95 19.45
CA PHE A 272 12.59 -23.60 20.87
C PHE A 272 12.10 -22.18 21.12
N PHE A 273 12.48 -21.22 20.28
CA PHE A 273 11.97 -19.84 20.38
C PHE A 273 10.44 -19.79 20.33
N PHE A 274 9.82 -20.49 19.40
CA PHE A 274 8.35 -20.50 19.28
C PHE A 274 7.68 -21.27 20.41
N VAL A 275 8.29 -22.33 20.91
CA VAL A 275 7.81 -23.03 22.12
C VAL A 275 7.88 -22.10 23.34
N LEU A 276 8.97 -21.34 23.49
CA LEU A 276 9.11 -20.34 24.56
C LEU A 276 8.04 -19.25 24.44
N MET A 277 7.81 -18.72 23.23
CA MET A 277 6.76 -17.72 22.98
C MET A 277 5.36 -18.27 23.31
N ALA A 278 5.07 -19.51 22.95
CA ALA A 278 3.81 -20.17 23.28
C ALA A 278 3.66 -20.36 24.81
N ALA A 279 4.73 -20.74 25.52
CA ALA A 279 4.74 -20.83 26.97
C ALA A 279 4.50 -19.47 27.64
N LEU A 280 5.18 -18.42 27.19
CA LEU A 280 4.99 -17.05 27.70
C LEU A 280 3.55 -16.57 27.46
N ALA A 281 2.98 -16.84 26.29
CA ALA A 281 1.58 -16.54 26.00
C ALA A 281 0.64 -17.32 26.93
N TYR A 282 0.87 -18.61 27.16
CA TYR A 282 0.08 -19.43 28.08
C TYR A 282 0.09 -18.86 29.51
N PHE A 283 1.27 -18.52 30.05
CA PHE A 283 1.37 -17.89 31.37
C PHE A 283 0.72 -16.51 31.41
N GLY A 284 0.87 -15.73 30.34
CA GLY A 284 0.16 -14.45 30.14
C GLY A 284 -1.36 -14.61 30.20
N PHE A 285 -1.93 -15.60 29.52
CA PHE A 285 -3.36 -15.92 29.59
C PHE A 285 -3.79 -16.39 30.98
N LYS A 286 -3.00 -17.24 31.62
CA LYS A 286 -3.28 -17.71 33.00
C LYS A 286 -3.33 -16.53 33.98
N MET A 287 -2.38 -15.60 33.86
CA MET A 287 -2.31 -14.40 34.71
C MET A 287 -3.48 -13.45 34.37
N ALA A 288 -3.77 -13.22 33.10
CA ALA A 288 -4.87 -12.36 32.67
C ALA A 288 -6.24 -12.93 33.08
N ASN A 289 -6.41 -14.26 33.07
CA ASN A 289 -7.62 -14.91 33.54
C ASN A 289 -7.78 -14.75 35.04
N LYS A 290 -6.70 -15.00 35.84
CA LYS A 290 -6.71 -14.88 37.31
C LYS A 290 -7.07 -13.46 37.78
N ASN A 291 -6.53 -12.44 37.09
CA ASN A 291 -6.68 -11.03 37.48
C ASN A 291 -7.81 -10.29 36.74
N GLY A 292 -8.57 -10.95 35.86
CA GLY A 292 -9.61 -10.30 35.05
C GLY A 292 -9.11 -9.26 34.03
N TRP A 293 -7.87 -9.35 33.58
CA TRP A 293 -7.24 -8.39 32.67
C TRP A 293 -7.66 -8.64 31.21
N ASN A 294 -8.88 -8.26 30.91
CA ASN A 294 -9.50 -8.48 29.59
C ASN A 294 -8.78 -7.79 28.45
N PHE A 295 -8.19 -6.63 28.71
CA PHE A 295 -7.38 -5.94 27.68
C PHE A 295 -6.11 -6.72 27.33
N LEU A 296 -5.44 -7.30 28.32
CA LEU A 296 -4.26 -8.18 28.10
C LEU A 296 -4.66 -9.45 27.32
N LYS A 297 -5.83 -10.04 27.60
CA LYS A 297 -6.34 -11.19 26.81
C LYS A 297 -6.52 -10.83 25.36
N LEU A 298 -7.13 -9.67 25.09
CA LEU A 298 -7.31 -9.17 23.71
C LEU A 298 -5.95 -8.97 23.03
N GLY A 299 -5.00 -8.33 23.71
CA GLY A 299 -3.65 -8.11 23.17
C GLY A 299 -2.90 -9.42 22.87
N LEU A 300 -2.94 -10.41 23.78
CA LEU A 300 -2.31 -11.72 23.57
C LEU A 300 -2.92 -12.47 22.39
N TRP A 301 -4.25 -12.52 22.28
CA TRP A 301 -4.91 -13.14 21.14
C TRP A 301 -4.56 -12.42 19.84
N SER A 302 -4.61 -11.09 19.82
CA SER A 302 -4.25 -10.29 18.65
C SER A 302 -2.82 -10.56 18.21
N PHE A 303 -1.86 -10.60 19.15
CA PHE A 303 -0.47 -10.89 18.85
C PHE A 303 -0.26 -12.32 18.30
N LEU A 304 -0.88 -13.34 18.90
CA LEU A 304 -0.77 -14.72 18.42
C LEU A 304 -1.36 -14.90 17.02
N PHE A 305 -2.52 -14.29 16.77
CA PHE A 305 -3.13 -14.36 15.44
C PHE A 305 -2.34 -13.58 14.40
N MET A 306 -1.69 -12.47 14.78
CA MET A 306 -0.77 -11.77 13.88
C MET A 306 0.44 -12.65 13.54
N LEU A 307 1.06 -13.32 14.53
CA LEU A 307 2.15 -14.26 14.27
C LEU A 307 1.70 -15.43 13.40
N LEU A 308 0.48 -15.94 13.62
CA LEU A 308 -0.09 -16.99 12.77
C LEU A 308 -0.23 -16.54 11.31
N GLY A 309 -0.70 -15.31 11.07
CA GLY A 309 -0.73 -14.75 9.70
C GLY A 309 0.68 -14.55 9.12
N TYR A 310 1.62 -14.06 9.92
CA TYR A 310 3.00 -13.85 9.52
C TYR A 310 3.77 -15.16 9.26
N SER A 311 3.32 -16.29 9.79
CA SER A 311 3.96 -17.60 9.59
C SER A 311 4.00 -18.06 8.13
N THR A 312 3.35 -17.35 7.21
CA THR A 312 3.51 -17.57 5.75
C THR A 312 4.98 -17.45 5.31
N TYR A 313 5.82 -16.70 6.02
CA TYR A 313 7.26 -16.64 5.78
C TYR A 313 8.00 -17.97 6.03
N PHE A 314 7.44 -18.91 6.78
CA PHE A 314 8.07 -20.24 6.91
C PHE A 314 8.07 -21.02 5.60
N THR A 315 7.18 -20.68 4.67
CA THR A 315 7.19 -21.30 3.35
C THR A 315 8.45 -20.97 2.56
N THR A 316 9.08 -19.80 2.80
CA THR A 316 10.36 -19.45 2.16
C THR A 316 11.47 -20.36 2.63
N LEU A 317 11.56 -20.66 3.94
CA LEU A 317 12.53 -21.62 4.49
C LEU A 317 12.38 -23.01 3.86
N VAL A 318 11.14 -23.51 3.80
CA VAL A 318 10.83 -24.83 3.23
C VAL A 318 11.17 -24.89 1.74
N ARG A 319 10.87 -23.83 1.01
CA ARG A 319 11.12 -23.79 -0.42
C ARG A 319 12.60 -23.60 -0.78
N SER A 320 13.31 -22.75 -0.04
CA SER A 320 14.76 -22.56 -0.19
C SER A 320 15.52 -23.88 0.05
N SER A 321 15.13 -24.63 1.08
CA SER A 321 15.73 -25.94 1.37
C SER A 321 15.54 -26.98 0.23
N ALA A 322 14.63 -26.75 -0.72
CA ALA A 322 14.41 -27.58 -1.89
C ALA A 322 15.25 -27.14 -3.12
N ASN A 323 16.14 -26.19 -2.96
CA ASN A 323 17.03 -25.63 -4.00
C ASN A 323 16.28 -25.23 -5.28
N PRO A 324 15.34 -24.27 -5.22
CA PRO A 324 14.66 -23.81 -6.42
C PRO A 324 15.62 -23.08 -7.36
N SER A 325 15.28 -22.97 -8.66
CA SER A 325 16.12 -22.29 -9.64
C SER A 325 16.32 -20.80 -9.33
N VAL A 326 15.34 -20.15 -8.70
CA VAL A 326 15.43 -18.78 -8.19
C VAL A 326 15.30 -18.81 -6.68
N ASP A 327 16.39 -18.44 -6.00
CA ASP A 327 16.47 -18.23 -4.55
C ASP A 327 17.35 -17.03 -4.29
N MET A 328 16.73 -15.85 -4.27
CA MET A 328 17.45 -14.56 -4.29
C MET A 328 18.31 -14.29 -3.04
N PHE A 329 18.15 -15.08 -1.97
CA PHE A 329 18.88 -14.83 -0.73
C PHE A 329 19.31 -16.12 -0.01
N ASN A 330 19.13 -17.28 -0.64
CA ASN A 330 19.40 -18.59 -0.07
C ASN A 330 18.85 -18.75 1.36
N VAL A 331 17.51 -18.65 1.49
CA VAL A 331 16.80 -18.56 2.80
C VAL A 331 16.62 -19.94 3.42
N ASP A 332 17.57 -20.84 3.27
CA ASP A 332 17.52 -22.23 3.74
C ASP A 332 17.74 -22.38 5.26
N ASN A 333 17.96 -21.29 5.97
CA ASN A 333 18.21 -21.28 7.41
C ASN A 333 17.66 -20.00 8.09
N PRO A 334 17.45 -20.04 9.43
CA PRO A 334 16.91 -18.89 10.15
C PRO A 334 17.77 -17.62 10.09
N VAL A 335 19.09 -17.73 9.95
CA VAL A 335 20.00 -16.59 9.92
C VAL A 335 19.82 -15.80 8.62
N ASN A 336 19.80 -16.49 7.48
CA ASN A 336 19.55 -15.87 6.19
C ASN A 336 18.12 -15.28 6.10
N LEU A 337 17.14 -15.93 6.74
CA LEU A 337 15.78 -15.38 6.82
C LEU A 337 15.76 -14.02 7.52
N VAL A 338 16.62 -13.78 8.53
CA VAL A 338 16.73 -12.44 9.17
C VAL A 338 17.13 -11.38 8.14
N GLY A 339 18.18 -11.63 7.37
CA GLY A 339 18.65 -10.71 6.33
C GLY A 339 17.60 -10.45 5.26
N TYR A 340 16.92 -11.51 4.82
CA TYR A 340 15.85 -11.44 3.83
C TYR A 340 14.67 -10.58 4.27
N VAL A 341 14.13 -10.84 5.46
CA VAL A 341 12.97 -10.09 6.00
C VAL A 341 13.36 -8.66 6.38
N SER A 342 14.59 -8.46 6.86
CA SER A 342 15.12 -7.13 7.21
C SER A 342 15.56 -6.31 6.00
N ARG A 343 15.57 -6.91 4.80
CA ARG A 343 16.02 -6.27 3.55
C ARG A 343 17.46 -5.75 3.66
N GLU A 344 18.33 -6.50 4.30
CA GLU A 344 19.71 -6.06 4.62
C GLU A 344 20.53 -5.69 3.38
N GLN A 345 20.21 -6.26 2.22
CA GLN A 345 20.86 -5.93 0.94
C GLN A 345 20.69 -4.45 0.51
N TYR A 346 19.64 -3.78 1.01
CA TYR A 346 19.39 -2.37 0.69
C TYR A 346 20.04 -1.40 1.69
N GLY A 347 20.79 -1.90 2.69
CA GLY A 347 21.47 -1.08 3.69
C GLY A 347 20.56 -0.51 4.78
N ASP A 348 21.12 0.46 5.53
CA ASP A 348 20.40 1.11 6.61
C ASP A 348 19.46 2.20 6.09
N TRP A 349 18.32 2.35 6.77
CA TRP A 349 17.28 3.32 6.43
C TRP A 349 17.02 4.34 7.55
N PRO A 350 17.91 5.32 7.74
CA PRO A 350 17.73 6.34 8.76
C PRO A 350 16.67 7.38 8.31
N ILE A 351 15.40 7.16 8.64
CA ILE A 351 14.30 8.02 8.17
C ILE A 351 14.39 9.43 8.76
N LEU A 352 14.50 9.56 10.08
CA LEU A 352 14.37 10.84 10.76
C LEU A 352 15.69 11.60 10.97
N TYR A 353 16.80 10.90 11.10
CA TYR A 353 18.12 11.50 11.32
C TYR A 353 19.20 10.64 10.67
N GLY A 354 20.05 11.22 9.86
CA GLY A 354 21.12 10.54 9.15
C GLY A 354 21.88 11.47 8.21
N GLN A 355 22.78 10.89 7.43
CA GLN A 355 23.59 11.58 6.44
C GLN A 355 22.75 12.19 5.30
N ASP A 356 23.28 13.20 4.65
CA ASP A 356 22.84 13.68 3.34
C ASP A 356 23.70 13.09 2.20
N PHE A 357 23.41 13.46 0.94
CA PHE A 357 24.11 12.92 -0.22
C PHE A 357 25.57 13.42 -0.37
N THR A 358 25.95 14.49 0.35
CA THR A 358 27.31 15.06 0.31
C THR A 358 28.22 14.46 1.37
N ALA A 359 27.67 13.65 2.29
CA ALA A 359 28.41 13.11 3.41
C ALA A 359 29.53 12.16 2.96
N GLU A 360 30.75 12.41 3.45
CA GLU A 360 31.91 11.56 3.19
C GLU A 360 31.98 10.41 4.21
N ILE A 361 32.34 9.23 3.71
CA ILE A 361 32.58 8.06 4.58
C ILE A 361 33.87 8.30 5.33
N GLN A 362 33.79 8.44 6.66
CA GLN A 362 34.97 8.65 7.52
C GLN A 362 35.62 7.33 7.93
N ASP A 363 34.79 6.30 8.13
CA ASP A 363 35.26 4.99 8.59
C ASP A 363 34.30 3.91 8.10
N THR A 364 34.78 2.67 8.15
CA THR A 364 34.00 1.50 7.75
C THR A 364 34.01 0.50 8.90
N LYS A 365 32.85 0.29 9.52
CA LYS A 365 32.68 -0.71 10.54
C LYS A 365 32.29 -2.03 9.90
N ILE A 366 33.18 -3.02 10.01
CA ILE A 366 32.90 -4.39 9.55
C ILE A 366 32.40 -5.21 10.75
N THR A 367 31.18 -5.71 10.65
CA THR A 367 30.63 -6.66 11.63
C THR A 367 30.63 -8.04 11.01
N GLU A 368 31.24 -9.00 11.70
CA GLU A 368 31.18 -10.40 11.31
C GLU A 368 29.77 -10.92 11.48
N THR A 369 29.25 -11.61 10.48
CA THR A 369 27.96 -12.28 10.53
C THR A 369 28.15 -13.79 10.44
N TYR A 370 27.12 -14.54 10.85
CA TYR A 370 27.15 -15.98 10.76
C TYR A 370 26.66 -16.45 9.39
N ILE A 371 27.34 -17.46 8.85
CA ILE A 371 26.91 -18.24 7.68
C ILE A 371 26.71 -19.69 8.12
N LYS A 372 25.78 -20.39 7.46
CA LYS A 372 25.56 -21.81 7.67
C LYS A 372 26.63 -22.62 6.94
N THR A 373 27.25 -23.58 7.63
CA THR A 373 28.19 -24.58 7.09
C THR A 373 27.69 -25.98 7.44
N ASP A 374 28.35 -27.02 6.93
CA ASP A 374 27.99 -28.41 7.28
C ASP A 374 28.15 -28.72 8.78
N ASN A 375 29.02 -28.01 9.49
CA ASN A 375 29.35 -28.24 10.88
C ASN A 375 28.65 -27.31 11.88
N GLY A 376 27.86 -26.36 11.40
CA GLY A 376 27.17 -25.37 12.24
C GLY A 376 27.20 -23.97 11.64
N TYR A 377 27.07 -22.95 12.50
CA TYR A 377 27.14 -21.57 12.08
C TYR A 377 28.55 -21.01 12.34
N GLU A 378 29.22 -20.54 11.29
CA GLU A 378 30.56 -19.95 11.38
C GLU A 378 30.55 -18.45 11.11
N LYS A 379 31.43 -17.72 11.82
CA LYS A 379 31.65 -16.28 11.60
C LYS A 379 32.51 -16.05 10.38
N ASN A 380 31.90 -16.02 9.20
CA ASN A 380 32.61 -15.81 7.93
C ASN A 380 31.87 -14.79 7.03
N GLY A 381 30.64 -14.44 7.35
CA GLY A 381 29.92 -13.36 6.67
C GLY A 381 30.38 -12.00 7.17
N ARG A 382 30.26 -10.97 6.34
CA ARG A 382 30.61 -9.60 6.66
C ARG A 382 29.47 -8.65 6.36
N LYS A 383 29.08 -7.86 7.34
CA LYS A 383 28.19 -6.70 7.15
C LYS A 383 29.04 -5.44 7.27
N VAL A 384 28.99 -4.62 6.22
CA VAL A 384 29.70 -3.35 6.15
C VAL A 384 28.73 -2.24 6.52
N GLU A 385 29.09 -1.42 7.52
CA GLU A 385 28.36 -0.23 7.92
C GLU A 385 29.29 0.99 7.72
N TYR A 386 28.85 1.96 6.94
CA TYR A 386 29.59 3.20 6.75
C TYR A 386 29.36 4.17 7.91
N VAL A 387 30.44 4.73 8.41
CA VAL A 387 30.41 5.73 9.49
C VAL A 387 30.60 7.12 8.88
N PHE A 388 29.62 7.98 9.10
CA PHE A 388 29.63 9.36 8.64
C PHE A 388 29.83 10.31 9.81
N ALA A 389 30.45 11.46 9.56
CA ALA A 389 30.66 12.47 10.59
C ALA A 389 29.33 12.99 11.17
N PRO A 390 29.32 13.37 12.46
CA PRO A 390 28.12 13.95 13.06
C PRO A 390 27.64 15.24 12.38
N GLN A 391 28.55 16.06 11.85
CA GLN A 391 28.22 17.31 11.14
C GLN A 391 27.50 17.05 9.81
N ASP A 392 27.68 15.88 9.19
CA ASP A 392 27.07 15.51 7.92
C ASP A 392 25.70 14.84 8.12
N LYS A 393 25.25 14.75 9.38
CA LYS A 393 23.96 14.13 9.73
C LYS A 393 22.94 15.20 10.07
N HIS A 394 21.81 15.11 9.41
CA HIS A 394 20.72 16.09 9.54
C HIS A 394 19.39 15.41 9.90
N ILE A 395 18.50 16.18 10.49
CA ILE A 395 17.10 15.75 10.69
C ILE A 395 16.35 15.81 9.36
N PHE A 396 15.30 14.98 9.23
CA PHE A 396 14.37 15.04 8.11
C PHE A 396 13.68 16.43 8.01
N PRO A 397 13.41 16.99 6.80
CA PRO A 397 13.73 16.43 5.49
C PRO A 397 15.20 16.60 5.09
N ARG A 398 15.70 15.68 4.28
CA ARG A 398 17.06 15.75 3.74
C ARG A 398 17.16 15.07 2.38
N MET A 399 18.03 15.59 1.52
CA MET A 399 18.38 15.03 0.22
C MET A 399 19.34 13.85 0.42
N TRP A 400 18.80 12.68 0.47
CA TRP A 400 19.51 11.42 0.63
C TRP A 400 18.66 10.26 0.16
N ASP A 401 19.26 9.28 -0.46
CA ASP A 401 18.64 8.01 -0.73
C ASP A 401 19.55 6.84 -0.31
N MET A 402 18.95 5.67 -0.21
CA MET A 402 19.60 4.48 0.29
C MET A 402 20.48 3.78 -0.75
N SER A 403 20.22 3.99 -2.05
CA SER A 403 20.92 3.30 -3.14
C SER A 403 22.36 3.76 -3.29
N ASN A 404 22.69 4.93 -2.77
CA ASN A 404 23.97 5.62 -2.98
C ASN A 404 24.31 5.75 -4.48
N ASP A 405 23.30 5.94 -5.31
CA ASP A 405 23.43 6.09 -6.75
C ASP A 405 23.98 7.48 -7.09
N GLN A 406 25.06 7.52 -7.88
CA GLN A 406 25.69 8.77 -8.29
C GLN A 406 24.72 9.66 -9.10
N GLN A 407 23.86 9.09 -9.91
CA GLN A 407 22.87 9.87 -10.67
C GLN A 407 21.85 10.56 -9.74
N HIS A 408 21.48 9.93 -8.62
CA HIS A 408 20.65 10.55 -7.61
C HIS A 408 21.37 11.69 -6.91
N ALA A 409 22.64 11.50 -6.55
CA ALA A 409 23.45 12.53 -5.94
C ALA A 409 23.65 13.74 -6.89
N ASP A 410 23.92 13.49 -8.18
CA ASP A 410 24.07 14.54 -9.19
C ASP A 410 22.74 15.29 -9.43
N TYR A 411 21.58 14.62 -9.32
CA TYR A 411 20.28 15.27 -9.39
C TYR A 411 20.05 16.21 -8.20
N TYR A 412 20.34 15.76 -6.98
CA TYR A 412 20.26 16.61 -5.78
C TYR A 412 21.17 17.82 -5.88
N ALA A 413 22.42 17.62 -6.33
CA ALA A 413 23.40 18.67 -6.51
C ALA A 413 22.95 19.70 -7.54
N SER A 414 22.47 19.26 -8.70
CA SER A 414 21.92 20.15 -9.75
C SER A 414 20.73 20.96 -9.23
N TRP A 415 19.85 20.34 -8.42
CA TRP A 415 18.70 21.03 -7.84
C TRP A 415 19.11 22.09 -6.80
N ALA A 416 20.10 21.79 -5.96
CA ALA A 416 20.57 22.68 -4.89
C ALA A 416 21.67 23.66 -5.32
N GLY A 417 22.18 23.56 -6.55
CA GLY A 417 23.32 24.38 -7.02
C GLY A 417 24.61 24.07 -6.27
N ILE A 418 24.83 22.80 -5.92
CA ILE A 418 26.01 22.27 -5.26
C ILE A 418 26.96 21.71 -6.34
N ASN A 419 28.24 22.08 -6.31
CA ASN A 419 29.19 21.64 -7.30
C ASN A 419 30.26 20.74 -6.69
N LYS A 420 31.06 20.09 -7.54
CA LYS A 420 32.26 19.36 -7.12
C LYS A 420 33.50 20.22 -7.29
N ASP A 421 34.42 20.13 -6.33
CA ASP A 421 35.74 20.72 -6.41
C ASP A 421 36.63 19.96 -7.41
N GLU A 422 37.87 20.45 -7.61
CA GLU A 422 38.86 19.82 -8.50
C GLU A 422 39.24 18.39 -8.08
N GLN A 423 38.97 18.02 -6.83
CA GLN A 423 39.19 16.68 -6.27
C GLN A 423 37.98 15.79 -6.38
N GLY A 424 36.87 16.29 -6.94
CA GLY A 424 35.61 15.55 -7.10
C GLY A 424 34.76 15.49 -5.83
N ARG A 425 35.09 16.26 -4.78
CA ARG A 425 34.33 16.36 -3.54
C ARG A 425 33.28 17.47 -3.66
N TRP A 426 32.15 17.31 -2.95
CA TRP A 426 31.11 18.33 -2.91
C TRP A 426 31.63 19.59 -2.18
N ASP A 427 31.38 20.77 -2.75
CA ASP A 427 31.86 22.07 -2.23
C ASP A 427 31.19 22.46 -0.90
N ARG A 428 29.96 21.96 -0.66
CA ARG A 428 29.22 22.18 0.57
C ARG A 428 28.10 21.15 0.75
N SER A 429 27.58 21.05 1.97
CA SER A 429 26.34 20.31 2.26
C SER A 429 25.09 21.16 1.96
N PRO A 430 23.94 20.50 1.69
CA PRO A 430 22.67 21.21 1.48
C PRO A 430 22.20 21.87 2.78
N THR A 431 21.68 23.09 2.67
CA THR A 431 21.06 23.79 3.78
C THR A 431 19.68 23.17 4.12
N MET A 432 19.19 23.41 5.34
CA MET A 432 17.83 22.97 5.72
C MET A 432 16.75 23.59 4.81
N ALA A 433 16.93 24.82 4.34
CA ALA A 433 15.98 25.46 3.42
C ALA A 433 15.93 24.75 2.06
N GLU A 434 17.07 24.33 1.53
CA GLU A 434 17.17 23.52 0.30
C GLU A 434 16.53 22.14 0.49
N ASN A 435 16.79 21.48 1.61
CA ASN A 435 16.17 20.20 1.96
C ASN A 435 14.65 20.31 2.04
N ILE A 436 14.12 21.32 2.73
CA ILE A 436 12.66 21.59 2.79
C ILE A 436 12.12 21.93 1.39
N GLY A 437 12.84 22.75 0.63
CA GLY A 437 12.45 23.11 -0.73
C GLY A 437 12.34 21.89 -1.63
N PHE A 438 13.33 20.98 -1.62
CA PHE A 438 13.28 19.73 -2.36
C PHE A 438 12.12 18.83 -1.90
N PHE A 439 11.94 18.65 -0.60
CA PHE A 439 10.86 17.87 -0.04
C PHE A 439 9.49 18.38 -0.53
N MET A 440 9.24 19.69 -0.41
CA MET A 440 7.94 20.25 -0.77
C MET A 440 7.69 20.28 -2.28
N SER A 441 8.70 20.66 -3.07
CA SER A 441 8.54 20.82 -4.52
C SER A 441 8.65 19.50 -5.27
N TYR A 442 9.63 18.66 -4.94
CA TYR A 442 9.81 17.38 -5.64
C TYR A 442 9.02 16.27 -4.97
N GLN A 443 9.26 15.97 -3.70
CA GLN A 443 8.69 14.77 -3.08
C GLN A 443 7.19 14.90 -2.82
N VAL A 444 6.74 16.06 -2.32
CA VAL A 444 5.31 16.30 -2.04
C VAL A 444 4.56 16.69 -3.31
N ASN A 445 5.04 17.69 -4.04
CA ASN A 445 4.29 18.20 -5.20
C ASN A 445 4.43 17.28 -6.42
N TRP A 446 5.66 16.95 -6.82
CA TRP A 446 5.90 16.16 -8.05
C TRP A 446 5.60 14.67 -7.86
N MET A 447 6.06 14.06 -6.77
CA MET A 447 5.95 12.61 -6.53
C MET A 447 4.68 12.19 -5.78
N TYR A 448 3.86 13.12 -5.29
CA TYR A 448 2.59 12.77 -4.65
C TYR A 448 1.39 13.51 -5.23
N TRP A 449 1.37 14.87 -5.17
CA TRP A 449 0.20 15.64 -5.66
C TRP A 449 -0.03 15.47 -7.17
N ARG A 450 1.03 15.35 -7.97
CA ARG A 450 0.91 15.06 -9.39
C ARG A 450 0.17 13.74 -9.64
N TYR A 451 0.55 12.68 -8.94
CA TYR A 451 -0.11 11.36 -9.01
C TYR A 451 -1.55 11.40 -8.51
N PHE A 452 -1.78 12.09 -7.39
CA PHE A 452 -3.12 12.27 -6.85
C PHE A 452 -4.05 12.98 -7.86
N LEU A 453 -3.55 14.04 -8.49
CA LEU A 453 -4.31 14.79 -9.47
C LEU A 453 -4.46 14.07 -10.81
N TRP A 454 -3.57 13.15 -11.20
CA TRP A 454 -3.82 12.26 -12.33
C TRP A 454 -5.13 11.49 -12.17
N ASN A 455 -5.32 10.93 -10.99
CA ASN A 455 -6.48 10.09 -10.71
C ASN A 455 -7.80 10.87 -10.63
N PHE A 456 -7.75 12.18 -10.27
CA PHE A 456 -8.96 12.89 -9.90
C PHE A 456 -9.18 14.23 -10.64
N ALA A 457 -8.17 14.75 -11.32
CA ALA A 457 -8.31 15.96 -12.14
C ALA A 457 -8.14 15.68 -13.63
N GLY A 458 -7.24 14.76 -13.98
CA GLY A 458 -6.92 14.24 -15.30
C GLY A 458 -5.43 14.22 -15.60
N LYS A 459 -5.02 13.45 -16.60
CA LYS A 459 -3.65 13.11 -16.97
C LYS A 459 -3.28 13.64 -18.34
N GLN A 460 -2.04 14.11 -18.50
CA GLN A 460 -1.56 14.66 -19.77
C GLN A 460 -1.11 13.54 -20.73
N ASN A 461 -0.29 12.64 -20.27
CA ASN A 461 0.20 11.45 -20.97
C ASN A 461 0.91 10.52 -19.97
N ASP A 462 1.33 9.33 -20.42
CA ASP A 462 2.07 8.32 -19.66
C ASP A 462 3.60 8.39 -19.88
N VAL A 463 4.10 9.40 -20.55
CA VAL A 463 5.54 9.63 -20.68
C VAL A 463 6.10 9.99 -19.31
N GLN A 464 7.12 9.25 -18.88
CA GLN A 464 7.69 9.44 -17.54
C GLN A 464 8.20 10.87 -17.33
N GLY A 465 7.70 11.51 -16.28
CA GLY A 465 8.09 12.84 -15.89
C GLY A 465 9.36 12.83 -15.02
N VAL A 466 10.52 12.71 -15.64
CA VAL A 466 11.81 12.65 -14.90
C VAL A 466 12.13 13.97 -14.21
N ASN A 467 11.93 15.09 -14.90
CA ASN A 467 12.32 16.41 -14.40
C ASN A 467 11.11 17.24 -13.95
N MET A 468 11.15 17.71 -12.72
CA MET A 468 10.20 18.69 -12.21
C MET A 468 10.27 19.98 -13.05
N GLY A 469 9.09 20.53 -13.40
CA GLY A 469 8.98 21.71 -14.26
C GLY A 469 8.92 21.41 -15.75
N ASN A 470 9.08 20.16 -16.17
CA ASN A 470 8.78 19.73 -17.53
C ASN A 470 7.28 19.87 -17.80
N VAL A 471 6.91 20.66 -18.80
CA VAL A 471 5.49 20.93 -19.16
C VAL A 471 4.94 19.96 -20.21
N ARG A 472 5.77 19.03 -20.67
CA ARG A 472 5.45 18.13 -21.78
C ARG A 472 5.09 16.71 -21.33
N ASP A 473 5.81 16.17 -20.32
CA ASP A 473 5.79 14.76 -19.98
C ASP A 473 5.13 14.51 -18.62
N GLY A 474 4.17 13.60 -18.57
CA GLY A 474 3.62 13.02 -17.37
C GLY A 474 2.96 13.99 -16.39
N ASN A 475 2.45 15.13 -16.83
CA ASN A 475 1.79 16.08 -15.96
C ASN A 475 0.32 15.68 -15.70
N TRP A 476 -0.22 16.20 -14.60
CA TRP A 476 -1.68 16.25 -14.46
C TRP A 476 -2.24 17.44 -15.29
N LYS A 477 -3.47 17.31 -15.76
CA LYS A 477 -4.19 18.41 -16.42
C LYS A 477 -5.69 18.25 -16.20
N THR A 478 -6.43 19.35 -16.30
CA THR A 478 -7.87 19.32 -16.07
C THR A 478 -8.68 19.02 -17.34
N GLY A 479 -8.15 19.34 -18.51
CA GLY A 479 -8.89 19.40 -19.77
C GLY A 479 -9.62 20.73 -19.97
N ILE A 480 -9.55 21.66 -19.00
CA ILE A 480 -10.08 23.03 -19.11
C ILE A 480 -8.96 23.92 -19.69
N GLY A 481 -9.06 24.25 -20.98
CA GLY A 481 -7.96 24.86 -21.73
C GLY A 481 -7.37 26.13 -21.11
N PHE A 482 -8.17 26.94 -20.41
CA PHE A 482 -7.69 28.15 -19.73
C PHE A 482 -6.68 27.82 -18.62
N PHE A 483 -7.03 26.90 -17.70
CA PHE A 483 -6.16 26.52 -16.59
C PHE A 483 -4.93 25.74 -17.05
N ASP A 484 -5.13 24.81 -17.97
CA ASP A 484 -4.04 23.99 -18.49
C ASP A 484 -3.02 24.83 -19.27
N LYS A 485 -3.46 25.86 -20.03
CA LYS A 485 -2.58 26.77 -20.77
C LYS A 485 -1.72 27.64 -19.84
N ILE A 486 -2.27 28.12 -18.72
CA ILE A 486 -1.50 28.90 -17.74
C ILE A 486 -0.38 28.04 -17.13
N ARG A 487 -0.65 26.77 -16.85
CA ARG A 487 0.26 25.89 -16.12
C ARG A 487 1.24 25.14 -17.04
N LEU A 488 0.79 24.67 -18.18
CA LEU A 488 1.51 23.76 -19.08
C LEU A 488 1.80 24.38 -20.46
N GLY A 489 1.38 25.62 -20.71
CA GLY A 489 1.42 26.19 -22.03
C GLY A 489 0.30 25.66 -22.95
N ASP A 490 0.38 26.00 -24.24
CA ASP A 490 -0.64 25.62 -25.21
C ASP A 490 -0.54 24.14 -25.60
N GLN A 491 -1.39 23.31 -25.04
CA GLN A 491 -1.40 21.86 -25.24
C GLN A 491 -1.73 21.44 -26.70
N ASN A 492 -2.30 22.33 -27.49
CA ASN A 492 -2.57 22.07 -28.93
C ASN A 492 -1.29 22.12 -29.76
N LYS A 493 -0.21 22.72 -29.26
CA LYS A 493 1.11 22.80 -29.91
C LYS A 493 2.02 21.60 -29.64
N LEU A 494 1.60 20.66 -28.79
CA LEU A 494 2.33 19.43 -28.61
C LEU A 494 2.34 18.57 -29.88
N PRO A 495 3.37 17.74 -30.08
CA PRO A 495 3.37 16.73 -31.16
C PRO A 495 2.16 15.81 -31.09
N ASP A 496 1.72 15.30 -32.24
CA ASP A 496 0.53 14.45 -32.30
C ASP A 496 0.67 13.16 -31.48
N THR A 497 1.86 12.61 -31.35
CA THR A 497 2.16 11.46 -30.50
C THR A 497 1.84 11.70 -29.03
N LEU A 498 2.05 12.92 -28.54
CA LEU A 498 1.73 13.29 -27.15
C LEU A 498 0.26 13.71 -26.99
N LYS A 499 -0.31 14.42 -27.99
CA LYS A 499 -1.73 14.79 -27.96
C LYS A 499 -2.66 13.58 -28.02
N ASN A 500 -2.30 12.59 -28.83
CA ASN A 500 -3.07 11.36 -29.05
C ASN A 500 -2.60 10.20 -28.17
N ASN A 501 -1.77 10.47 -27.16
CA ASN A 501 -1.37 9.46 -26.17
C ASN A 501 -2.60 8.88 -25.48
N LYS A 502 -2.63 7.55 -25.28
CA LYS A 502 -3.79 6.85 -24.74
C LYS A 502 -4.16 7.29 -23.33
N ALA A 503 -3.17 7.66 -22.52
CA ALA A 503 -3.36 8.16 -21.16
C ALA A 503 -3.83 9.63 -21.10
N ASN A 504 -3.96 10.29 -22.26
CA ASN A 504 -4.47 11.66 -22.31
C ASN A 504 -5.97 11.69 -22.01
N ASN A 505 -6.35 12.16 -20.84
CA ASN A 505 -7.75 12.24 -20.44
C ASN A 505 -8.16 13.64 -19.97
N LYS A 506 -9.47 13.87 -19.82
CA LYS A 506 -10.07 15.14 -19.41
C LYS A 506 -11.16 14.87 -18.39
N LEU A 507 -10.77 14.86 -17.12
CA LEU A 507 -11.72 14.65 -16.03
C LEU A 507 -12.35 15.96 -15.52
N PHE A 508 -11.91 17.12 -16.05
CA PHE A 508 -12.40 18.45 -15.70
C PHE A 508 -12.32 18.74 -14.19
N ALA A 509 -11.44 18.05 -13.50
CA ALA A 509 -11.31 18.03 -12.02
C ALA A 509 -12.62 17.69 -11.29
N LEU A 510 -13.60 17.08 -11.95
CA LEU A 510 -14.91 16.77 -11.35
C LEU A 510 -14.81 15.75 -10.20
N PRO A 511 -14.04 14.65 -10.32
CA PRO A 511 -13.82 13.75 -9.20
C PRO A 511 -13.15 14.45 -8.01
N PHE A 512 -12.16 15.31 -8.26
CA PHE A 512 -11.47 16.07 -7.22
C PHE A 512 -12.43 17.03 -6.50
N ILE A 513 -13.20 17.80 -7.25
CA ILE A 513 -14.19 18.74 -6.70
C ILE A 513 -15.22 17.99 -5.85
N LEU A 514 -15.78 16.89 -6.35
CA LEU A 514 -16.76 16.10 -5.61
C LEU A 514 -16.18 15.52 -4.31
N GLY A 515 -14.92 15.07 -4.33
CA GLY A 515 -14.22 14.60 -3.15
C GLY A 515 -14.02 15.70 -2.10
N ILE A 516 -13.63 16.91 -2.50
CA ILE A 516 -13.52 18.06 -1.59
C ILE A 516 -14.88 18.43 -1.01
N LEU A 517 -15.94 18.44 -1.80
CA LEU A 517 -17.31 18.69 -1.31
C LEU A 517 -17.75 17.63 -0.30
N GLY A 518 -17.37 16.36 -0.52
CA GLY A 518 -17.63 15.28 0.41
C GLY A 518 -16.83 15.39 1.71
N LEU A 519 -15.57 15.78 1.65
CA LEU A 519 -14.74 16.10 2.83
C LEU A 519 -15.40 17.21 3.66
N MET A 520 -15.78 18.31 3.01
CA MET A 520 -16.47 19.42 3.69
C MET A 520 -17.78 18.96 4.33
N TYR A 521 -18.53 18.10 3.64
CA TYR A 521 -19.77 17.54 4.16
C TYR A 521 -19.54 16.68 5.39
N GLN A 522 -18.58 15.76 5.35
CA GLN A 522 -18.24 14.89 6.46
C GLN A 522 -17.72 15.68 7.66
N VAL A 523 -16.83 16.66 7.47
CA VAL A 523 -16.33 17.53 8.53
C VAL A 523 -17.49 18.29 9.22
N LYS A 524 -18.47 18.74 8.46
CA LYS A 524 -19.66 19.44 9.00
C LYS A 524 -20.57 18.50 9.80
N LYS A 525 -20.70 17.24 9.38
CA LYS A 525 -21.65 16.29 9.96
C LYS A 525 -21.04 15.40 11.06
N ASP A 526 -19.83 14.88 10.83
CA ASP A 526 -19.10 14.04 11.79
C ASP A 526 -17.59 14.28 11.70
N LYS A 527 -17.10 15.19 12.54
CA LYS A 527 -15.66 15.56 12.61
C LYS A 527 -14.76 14.39 13.01
N ARG A 528 -15.28 13.42 13.79
CA ARG A 528 -14.48 12.29 14.28
C ARG A 528 -14.21 11.31 13.13
N ASP A 529 -15.25 10.97 12.40
CA ASP A 529 -15.10 10.08 11.23
C ASP A 529 -14.32 10.78 10.11
N ALA A 530 -14.50 12.09 9.92
CA ALA A 530 -13.69 12.88 9.00
C ALA A 530 -12.20 12.84 9.35
N PHE A 531 -11.87 12.90 10.64
CA PHE A 531 -10.49 12.81 11.11
C PHE A 531 -9.92 11.40 10.93
N VAL A 532 -10.72 10.34 11.16
CA VAL A 532 -10.32 8.93 10.88
C VAL A 532 -10.01 8.73 9.41
N THR A 533 -10.90 9.17 8.51
CA THR A 533 -10.68 9.10 7.06
C THR A 533 -9.46 9.93 6.65
N GLY A 534 -9.28 11.11 7.27
CA GLY A 534 -8.12 11.97 7.06
C GLY A 534 -6.81 11.33 7.50
N LEU A 535 -6.79 10.58 8.60
CA LEU A 535 -5.60 9.82 9.01
C LEU A 535 -5.31 8.68 8.05
N LEU A 536 -6.34 7.96 7.59
CA LEU A 536 -6.14 6.94 6.56
C LEU A 536 -5.52 7.56 5.30
N PHE A 537 -6.06 8.68 4.82
CA PHE A 537 -5.52 9.44 3.70
C PHE A 537 -4.06 9.88 3.93
N PHE A 538 -3.76 10.43 5.10
CA PHE A 538 -2.42 10.91 5.45
C PHE A 538 -1.40 9.77 5.51
N PHE A 539 -1.71 8.70 6.24
CA PHE A 539 -0.74 7.62 6.44
C PHE A 539 -0.48 6.79 5.19
N THR A 540 -1.49 6.58 4.35
CA THR A 540 -1.35 5.87 3.08
C THR A 540 -0.94 6.78 1.91
N GLY A 541 -0.66 8.03 2.18
CA GLY A 541 -0.18 9.05 1.24
C GLY A 541 1.08 9.75 1.76
N PHE A 542 0.92 10.85 2.49
CA PHE A 542 2.04 11.69 2.96
C PHE A 542 3.06 10.94 3.82
N ALA A 543 2.64 10.04 4.69
CA ALA A 543 3.57 9.26 5.49
C ALA A 543 4.44 8.33 4.62
N ILE A 544 3.93 7.89 3.47
CA ILE A 544 4.71 7.13 2.49
C ILE A 544 5.75 8.02 1.81
N VAL A 545 5.42 9.28 1.48
CA VAL A 545 6.40 10.25 0.96
C VAL A 545 7.57 10.41 1.92
N ILE A 546 7.29 10.57 3.22
CA ILE A 546 8.31 10.68 4.27
C ILE A 546 9.13 9.39 4.37
N TYR A 547 8.45 8.24 4.36
CA TYR A 547 9.09 6.93 4.48
C TYR A 547 10.00 6.61 3.31
N LEU A 548 9.58 6.87 2.08
CA LEU A 548 10.35 6.59 0.87
C LEU A 548 11.51 7.55 0.69
N ASN A 549 11.36 8.82 1.10
CA ASN A 549 12.37 9.89 0.89
C ASN A 549 12.96 9.87 -0.52
N GLN A 550 12.10 9.83 -1.55
CA GLN A 550 12.46 9.52 -2.93
C GLN A 550 13.46 10.52 -3.51
N ALA A 551 14.51 9.98 -4.14
CA ALA A 551 15.44 10.72 -4.97
C ALA A 551 14.81 11.14 -6.32
N GLY A 552 15.48 12.03 -7.05
CA GLY A 552 15.20 12.28 -8.47
C GLY A 552 15.58 11.08 -9.33
N ASN A 553 15.33 11.18 -10.64
CA ASN A 553 15.68 10.14 -11.62
C ASN A 553 15.16 8.73 -11.27
N GLN A 554 13.95 8.64 -10.76
CA GLN A 554 13.34 7.33 -10.51
C GLN A 554 13.21 6.54 -11.81
N PRO A 555 13.46 5.21 -11.81
CA PRO A 555 13.41 4.39 -13.02
C PRO A 555 11.98 4.26 -13.60
N ARG A 556 10.96 4.43 -12.78
CA ARG A 556 9.53 4.43 -13.18
C ARG A 556 8.71 5.36 -12.29
N GLU A 557 7.49 5.67 -12.70
CA GLU A 557 6.51 6.36 -11.87
C GLU A 557 6.14 5.51 -10.64
N ARG A 558 5.87 6.14 -9.50
CA ARG A 558 5.64 5.49 -8.20
C ARG A 558 4.23 5.73 -7.64
N ASP A 559 3.28 6.05 -8.48
CA ASP A 559 1.89 6.37 -8.13
C ASP A 559 1.16 5.22 -7.41
N TYR A 560 1.48 3.98 -7.75
CA TYR A 560 0.96 2.77 -7.10
C TYR A 560 1.22 2.70 -5.59
N ALA A 561 2.27 3.36 -5.10
CA ALA A 561 2.57 3.41 -3.66
C ALA A 561 1.51 4.17 -2.86
N PHE A 562 0.75 5.06 -3.50
CA PHE A 562 -0.19 5.98 -2.85
C PHE A 562 -1.66 5.61 -3.03
N VAL A 563 -1.97 4.47 -3.64
CA VAL A 563 -3.36 4.03 -3.92
C VAL A 563 -4.24 3.93 -2.66
N GLY A 564 -3.63 3.71 -1.48
CA GLY A 564 -4.37 3.74 -0.21
C GLY A 564 -4.95 5.14 0.12
N SER A 565 -4.24 6.22 -0.21
CA SER A 565 -4.77 7.58 -0.04
C SER A 565 -5.86 7.89 -1.06
N PHE A 566 -5.76 7.34 -2.27
CA PHE A 566 -6.79 7.45 -3.30
C PHE A 566 -8.05 6.70 -2.88
N TYR A 567 -7.91 5.52 -2.25
CA TYR A 567 -9.01 4.79 -1.60
C TYR A 567 -9.72 5.65 -0.54
N ALA A 568 -8.95 6.29 0.35
CA ALA A 568 -9.52 7.16 1.37
C ALA A 568 -10.24 8.37 0.76
N PHE A 569 -9.71 8.96 -0.31
CA PHE A 569 -10.33 10.06 -1.02
C PHE A 569 -11.63 9.66 -1.72
N ALA A 570 -11.71 8.43 -2.24
CA ALA A 570 -12.92 7.89 -2.85
C ALA A 570 -14.10 7.78 -1.84
N ILE A 571 -13.82 7.63 -0.55
CA ILE A 571 -14.85 7.73 0.49
C ILE A 571 -15.49 9.13 0.46
N TRP A 572 -14.67 10.18 0.34
CA TRP A 572 -15.19 11.56 0.25
C TRP A 572 -15.90 11.81 -1.08
N ILE A 573 -15.43 11.26 -2.20
CA ILE A 573 -16.16 11.34 -3.50
C ILE A 573 -17.58 10.80 -3.31
N GLY A 574 -17.73 9.64 -2.68
CA GLY A 574 -19.05 9.07 -2.39
C GLY A 574 -19.91 9.98 -1.50
N LEU A 575 -19.34 10.50 -0.42
CA LEU A 575 -20.06 11.41 0.50
C LEU A 575 -20.39 12.75 -0.15
N GLY A 576 -19.71 13.16 -1.20
CA GLY A 576 -20.00 14.35 -2.00
C GLY A 576 -21.40 14.35 -2.63
N VAL A 577 -21.98 13.18 -2.87
CA VAL A 577 -23.36 13.04 -3.37
C VAL A 577 -24.37 13.72 -2.43
N PHE A 578 -24.14 13.65 -1.12
CA PHE A 578 -25.02 14.33 -0.15
C PHE A 578 -24.87 15.84 -0.21
N TYR A 579 -23.66 16.35 -0.46
CA TYR A 579 -23.45 17.79 -0.62
C TYR A 579 -24.18 18.30 -1.86
N VAL A 580 -24.05 17.61 -3.00
CA VAL A 580 -24.75 17.94 -4.25
C VAL A 580 -26.26 17.86 -4.07
N ARG A 581 -26.79 16.85 -3.38
CA ARG A 581 -28.21 16.77 -3.01
C ARG A 581 -28.67 18.00 -2.24
N ASP A 582 -27.91 18.40 -1.22
CA ASP A 582 -28.27 19.54 -0.37
C ASP A 582 -28.24 20.87 -1.16
N LEU A 583 -27.39 20.98 -2.21
CA LEU A 583 -27.41 22.13 -3.13
C LEU A 583 -28.66 22.14 -4.04
N ILE A 584 -29.17 20.97 -4.42
CA ILE A 584 -30.34 20.84 -5.30
C ILE A 584 -31.66 21.04 -4.55
N MET A 585 -31.72 20.61 -3.28
CA MET A 585 -32.94 20.63 -2.46
C MET A 585 -33.68 21.97 -2.39
N PRO A 586 -33.03 23.14 -2.35
CA PRO A 586 -33.73 24.43 -2.34
C PRO A 586 -34.58 24.68 -3.61
N TYR A 587 -34.14 24.11 -4.73
CA TYR A 587 -34.80 24.26 -6.03
C TYR A 587 -35.83 23.14 -6.30
N ILE A 588 -35.56 21.92 -5.78
CA ILE A 588 -36.41 20.76 -5.95
C ILE A 588 -36.87 20.30 -4.57
N LYS A 589 -38.00 20.80 -4.11
CA LYS A 589 -38.53 20.56 -2.76
C LYS A 589 -38.84 19.08 -2.43
N ASN A 590 -38.87 18.20 -3.46
CA ASN A 590 -39.12 16.77 -3.28
C ASN A 590 -37.78 16.04 -3.01
N ILE A 591 -37.60 15.50 -1.81
CA ILE A 591 -36.39 14.82 -1.36
C ILE A 591 -36.02 13.61 -2.23
N LYS A 592 -37.03 12.83 -2.65
CA LYS A 592 -36.82 11.66 -3.51
C LYS A 592 -36.23 12.07 -4.86
N THR A 593 -36.83 13.07 -5.50
CA THR A 593 -36.37 13.61 -6.78
C THR A 593 -34.95 14.21 -6.65
N SER A 594 -34.70 14.97 -5.57
CA SER A 594 -33.35 15.54 -5.30
C SER A 594 -32.29 14.45 -5.14
N ASN A 595 -32.61 13.35 -4.42
CA ASN A 595 -31.71 12.20 -4.27
C ASN A 595 -31.40 11.53 -5.61
N ILE A 596 -32.41 11.32 -6.46
CA ILE A 596 -32.24 10.69 -7.78
C ILE A 596 -31.38 11.57 -8.68
N ILE A 597 -31.68 12.88 -8.76
CA ILE A 597 -30.93 13.80 -9.62
C ILE A 597 -29.49 13.93 -9.14
N ALA A 598 -29.25 14.10 -7.84
CA ALA A 598 -27.91 14.18 -7.29
C ALA A 598 -27.11 12.88 -7.56
N GLY A 599 -27.72 11.71 -7.34
CA GLY A 599 -27.09 10.42 -7.59
C GLY A 599 -26.73 10.23 -9.06
N LEU A 600 -27.66 10.51 -9.98
CA LEU A 600 -27.43 10.40 -11.43
C LEU A 600 -26.39 11.42 -11.93
N LEU A 601 -26.47 12.67 -11.48
CA LEU A 601 -25.53 13.71 -11.86
C LEU A 601 -24.10 13.32 -11.44
N CYS A 602 -23.91 12.91 -10.19
CA CYS A 602 -22.60 12.49 -9.68
C CYS A 602 -22.11 11.20 -10.38
N LEU A 603 -23.01 10.25 -10.68
CA LEU A 603 -22.65 9.02 -11.39
C LEU A 603 -22.16 9.32 -12.82
N LEU A 604 -22.83 10.19 -13.55
CA LEU A 604 -22.44 10.55 -14.92
C LEU A 604 -21.19 11.43 -14.95
N ALA A 605 -21.11 12.41 -14.03
CA ALA A 605 -20.03 13.38 -14.00
C ALA A 605 -18.71 12.82 -13.43
N VAL A 606 -18.71 11.70 -12.71
CA VAL A 606 -17.51 11.16 -12.10
C VAL A 606 -17.25 9.73 -12.60
N PRO A 607 -17.83 8.63 -12.09
CA PRO A 607 -17.37 7.30 -12.53
C PRO A 607 -17.62 6.98 -14.00
N VAL A 608 -18.72 7.46 -14.60
CA VAL A 608 -18.97 7.23 -16.03
C VAL A 608 -18.00 8.02 -16.90
N LEU A 609 -17.72 9.28 -16.54
CA LEU A 609 -16.70 10.08 -17.22
C LEU A 609 -15.33 9.39 -17.09
N MET A 610 -14.91 9.01 -15.89
CA MET A 610 -13.63 8.32 -15.67
C MET A 610 -13.54 7.04 -16.51
N ALA A 611 -14.55 6.17 -16.46
CA ALA A 611 -14.60 4.96 -17.27
C ALA A 611 -14.42 5.24 -18.76
N SER A 612 -15.10 6.27 -19.29
CA SER A 612 -15.04 6.63 -20.70
C SER A 612 -13.68 7.19 -21.15
N GLN A 613 -12.97 7.87 -20.24
CA GLN A 613 -11.70 8.52 -20.53
C GLN A 613 -10.50 7.59 -20.32
N GLU A 614 -10.58 6.69 -19.32
CA GLU A 614 -9.47 5.84 -18.87
C GLU A 614 -9.46 4.46 -19.57
N TRP A 615 -10.56 4.03 -20.21
CA TRP A 615 -10.68 2.68 -20.78
C TRP A 615 -9.58 2.34 -21.77
N ASN A 616 -9.28 3.27 -22.68
CA ASN A 616 -8.31 3.02 -23.77
C ASN A 616 -6.88 2.86 -23.25
N ASP A 617 -6.52 3.52 -22.17
CA ASP A 617 -5.22 3.43 -21.53
C ASP A 617 -5.05 2.11 -20.76
N HIS A 618 -6.12 1.68 -20.08
CA HIS A 618 -6.10 0.53 -19.20
C HIS A 618 -6.48 -0.81 -19.85
N ASP A 619 -6.96 -0.80 -21.10
CA ASP A 619 -7.21 -2.05 -21.84
C ASP A 619 -5.90 -2.66 -22.35
N ARG A 620 -5.40 -3.62 -21.56
CA ARG A 620 -4.18 -4.37 -21.85
C ARG A 620 -4.44 -5.78 -22.37
N SER A 621 -5.69 -6.11 -22.71
CA SER A 621 -6.11 -7.43 -23.17
C SER A 621 -5.37 -7.92 -24.43
N LYS A 622 -4.78 -6.97 -25.19
CA LYS A 622 -4.01 -7.27 -26.42
C LYS A 622 -2.53 -6.91 -26.30
N LYS A 623 -2.03 -6.61 -25.10
CA LYS A 623 -0.62 -6.25 -24.91
C LYS A 623 0.23 -7.50 -24.79
N LEU A 624 1.17 -7.69 -25.72
CA LEU A 624 2.06 -8.86 -25.81
C LEU A 624 3.54 -8.46 -25.80
N LEU A 625 3.86 -7.22 -25.40
CA LEU A 625 5.23 -6.70 -25.49
C LEU A 625 6.25 -7.57 -24.73
N ALA A 626 5.95 -7.95 -23.48
CA ALA A 626 6.89 -8.73 -22.68
C ALA A 626 7.13 -10.16 -23.24
N PRO A 627 6.10 -10.96 -23.59
CA PRO A 627 6.34 -12.27 -24.19
C PRO A 627 6.97 -12.19 -25.58
N ASP A 628 6.65 -11.19 -26.40
CA ASP A 628 7.27 -11.00 -27.72
C ASP A 628 8.76 -10.68 -27.56
N LEU A 629 9.13 -9.77 -26.67
CA LEU A 629 10.52 -9.42 -26.37
C LEU A 629 11.30 -10.63 -25.85
N ALA A 630 10.72 -11.41 -24.92
CA ALA A 630 11.35 -12.62 -24.40
C ALA A 630 11.55 -13.68 -25.50
N THR A 631 10.57 -13.82 -26.39
CA THR A 631 10.67 -14.71 -27.56
C THR A 631 11.80 -14.28 -28.48
N ASP A 632 11.90 -12.98 -28.81
CA ASP A 632 12.95 -12.46 -29.66
C ASP A 632 14.35 -12.68 -29.07
N TYR A 633 14.52 -12.51 -27.76
CA TYR A 633 15.79 -12.82 -27.08
C TYR A 633 16.17 -14.29 -27.22
N LEU A 634 15.24 -15.21 -26.93
CA LEU A 634 15.51 -16.64 -26.91
C LEU A 634 15.70 -17.21 -28.33
N GLU A 635 14.86 -16.80 -29.29
CA GLU A 635 14.96 -17.25 -30.70
C GLU A 635 16.18 -16.65 -31.42
N SER A 636 16.76 -15.55 -30.93
CA SER A 636 18.01 -14.97 -31.45
C SER A 636 19.26 -15.77 -31.04
N CYS A 637 19.13 -16.72 -30.12
CA CYS A 637 20.23 -17.49 -29.58
C CYS A 637 20.39 -18.83 -30.26
N ALA A 638 21.65 -19.28 -30.42
CA ALA A 638 21.91 -20.64 -30.86
C ALA A 638 21.44 -21.67 -29.79
N PRO A 639 21.09 -22.91 -30.19
CA PRO A 639 20.81 -23.98 -29.22
C PRO A 639 21.91 -24.12 -28.17
N ASN A 640 21.54 -24.21 -26.89
CA ASN A 640 22.46 -24.33 -25.75
C ASN A 640 23.36 -23.09 -25.53
N ALA A 641 23.02 -21.93 -26.06
CA ALA A 641 23.72 -20.68 -25.76
C ALA A 641 23.47 -20.23 -24.31
N ILE A 642 24.43 -19.51 -23.75
CA ILE A 642 24.30 -18.84 -22.47
C ILE A 642 23.86 -17.41 -22.76
N VAL A 643 22.68 -17.01 -22.25
CA VAL A 643 22.17 -15.66 -22.33
C VAL A 643 22.61 -14.88 -21.07
N ILE A 644 23.23 -13.74 -21.26
CA ILE A 644 23.60 -12.82 -20.19
C ILE A 644 22.68 -11.61 -20.30
N SER A 645 21.75 -11.47 -19.35
CA SER A 645 20.85 -10.33 -19.23
C SER A 645 21.31 -9.39 -18.13
N PHE A 646 20.87 -8.15 -18.17
CA PHE A 646 21.25 -7.12 -17.19
C PHE A 646 20.05 -6.73 -16.33
N GLY A 647 20.13 -7.07 -15.04
CA GLY A 647 19.07 -6.77 -14.08
C GLY A 647 17.95 -7.84 -14.04
N ASP A 648 17.04 -7.69 -13.10
CA ASP A 648 15.92 -8.58 -12.83
C ASP A 648 14.83 -8.47 -13.89
N ASN A 649 14.50 -7.25 -14.32
CA ASN A 649 13.44 -6.99 -15.29
C ASN A 649 13.71 -7.62 -16.68
N ASP A 650 14.98 -7.70 -17.10
CA ASP A 650 15.36 -8.31 -18.37
C ASP A 650 15.53 -9.83 -18.25
N THR A 651 15.56 -10.36 -17.02
CA THR A 651 15.85 -11.79 -16.75
C THR A 651 14.55 -12.61 -16.60
N TYR A 652 13.50 -12.05 -16.04
CA TYR A 652 12.25 -12.72 -15.71
C TYR A 652 11.13 -12.36 -16.69
#